data_a6b1f386c4c8cb9d4adb3e2c3a5dab11
#
_entry.id   a6b1f386c4c8cb9d4adb3e2c3a5dab11
#
_cell.length_a   1.000
_cell.length_b   1.000
_cell.length_c   1.000
_cell.angle_alpha   90.00
_cell.angle_beta   90.00
_cell.angle_gamma   90.00
#
_symmetry.space_group_name_H-M   'P 1'
#
loop_
_entity.id
_entity.type
_entity.pdbx_description
1 polymer ?
#
loop_
_entity_poly.entity_id
_entity_poly.type
_entity_poly.pdbx_seq_one_letter_code
_entity_poly.pdbx_strand_id
1 'polypeptide(L)'
;MKNSLFRYLCLVVALVSCNLAGAQQKANYQLAEKFRLLEQNPIDKYSTEVRPTFINDTDCFYYSFTTREGKKYYYVNPKKKEKRLLFDTDELLSKIAVYTKKAYSSADPHLSFTFMKDNETIRIDFDRGLYTYNIHTKELKQLDEKPTYKTGDPYWMKYSPDSLYFLYASKDNLYFVGNPKKGQDTIPVQLTTDGMPDYTFNREDEGKMEGRFGAESAHWIPGSHRFYAVREDNRKVRDLWVINSLSKPSPELITYKAELAGDKNVTQYELLLGDIDKREVKKVDINRWPDQYIDVLYASKDGKRLYFQRYNRTWNQSDICEVDVETGKVRVVIHEENKPYLDYQMRNVSFLNDGKEILFRSERNGWGHYYLYDTATGNLKNQLTDGTWVAGPVAQIDTVGRKMYFYGYGREKGIDPYYYILYEAHLDRPNALRLLTPENASHEVSISPSCRYLVDSYSTVSQEPVNVVRNRNGKVIMTLEKPDLQPVYEMGWKAPERFKVKAADGVTDLYGVMWKPADFDSTKVYPIISNVYPGPFFEYVPTRFTINDVYNTRLAQLGFIVITVGHRGGTPMRGKAYHTYGYNNMRDYPLADDKYAIEQLAARYPFIDATKVGIYGHSGGGFMSAAAICTYPDFYSAAVSSAGNHENRIYNKGFVEIHYGVDEKVTTTKDSLGVESKTYDYSVRVRPNQELAKNYKHGLLLFTGAIDQTVNPANTLRLVDALIKADKDFDMFVLPKCTHGFFGESESFFEHKMWRHFARLLLHDNSADCDIDLNKDMIKDERRR
;
A
#
# COMPACT_ATOMS: atom_id res chain seq x y z
N MET A 1 7.75 -76.81 -12.87
CA MET A 1 7.58 -75.72 -13.81
C MET A 1 6.62 -74.62 -13.34
N LYS A 2 5.55 -74.88 -12.56
CA LYS A 2 4.63 -73.83 -12.09
C LYS A 2 5.21 -72.86 -11.06
N ASN A 3 6.13 -73.27 -10.20
CA ASN A 3 6.72 -72.39 -9.18
C ASN A 3 7.81 -71.42 -9.70
N SER A 4 8.39 -71.70 -10.85
CA SER A 4 9.38 -70.83 -11.49
C SER A 4 8.68 -69.64 -12.20
N LEU A 5 7.53 -69.89 -12.85
CA LEU A 5 6.78 -68.85 -13.53
C LEU A 5 6.20 -67.81 -12.56
N PHE A 6 5.73 -68.26 -11.38
CA PHE A 6 5.20 -67.36 -10.34
C PHE A 6 6.27 -66.49 -9.73
N ARG A 7 7.49 -66.99 -9.54
CA ARG A 7 8.64 -66.21 -9.07
C ARG A 7 9.12 -65.18 -10.10
N TYR A 8 9.10 -65.53 -11.40
CA TYR A 8 9.38 -64.59 -12.47
C TYR A 8 8.30 -63.50 -12.61
N LEU A 9 7.02 -63.86 -12.44
CA LEU A 9 5.92 -62.90 -12.46
C LEU A 9 5.98 -61.95 -11.27
N CYS A 10 6.29 -62.44 -10.07
CA CYS A 10 6.50 -61.57 -8.88
C CYS A 10 7.74 -60.68 -9.01
N LEU A 11 8.83 -61.14 -9.65
CA LEU A 11 10.02 -60.35 -9.91
C LEU A 11 9.77 -59.26 -10.98
N VAL A 12 8.99 -59.58 -12.03
CA VAL A 12 8.61 -58.61 -13.07
C VAL A 12 7.61 -57.63 -12.51
N VAL A 13 6.66 -58.02 -11.68
CA VAL A 13 5.74 -57.11 -10.98
C VAL A 13 6.49 -56.24 -9.97
N ALA A 14 7.48 -56.79 -9.25
CA ALA A 14 8.34 -56.02 -8.35
C ALA A 14 9.27 -55.07 -9.12
N LEU A 15 9.81 -55.43 -10.28
CA LEU A 15 10.61 -54.58 -11.14
C LEU A 15 9.78 -53.55 -11.86
N VAL A 16 8.54 -53.82 -12.23
CA VAL A 16 7.60 -52.86 -12.80
C VAL A 16 7.07 -51.89 -11.70
N SER A 17 6.84 -52.42 -10.47
CA SER A 17 6.53 -51.56 -9.31
C SER A 17 7.70 -50.72 -8.83
N CYS A 18 8.95 -51.16 -8.99
CA CYS A 18 10.12 -50.33 -8.72
C CYS A 18 10.42 -49.31 -9.82
N ASN A 19 10.00 -49.54 -11.06
CA ASN A 19 10.06 -48.52 -12.15
C ASN A 19 8.89 -47.56 -12.16
N LEU A 20 7.83 -47.78 -11.35
CA LEU A 20 6.76 -46.87 -10.99
C LEU A 20 7.07 -46.12 -9.66
N ALA A 21 8.21 -46.35 -9.02
CA ALA A 21 8.77 -45.41 -8.09
C ALA A 21 9.12 -44.16 -8.89
N GLY A 22 8.22 -43.18 -8.86
CA GLY A 22 8.17 -42.02 -9.74
C GLY A 22 9.55 -41.40 -9.91
N ALA A 23 9.88 -41.12 -11.16
CA ALA A 23 11.02 -40.28 -11.46
C ALA A 23 10.93 -39.07 -10.54
N GLN A 24 11.96 -38.86 -9.70
CA GLN A 24 12.04 -37.76 -8.77
C GLN A 24 11.72 -36.48 -9.55
N GLN A 25 10.65 -35.78 -9.20
CA GLN A 25 10.26 -34.58 -9.89
C GLN A 25 11.32 -33.51 -9.60
N LYS A 26 12.03 -33.08 -10.65
CA LYS A 26 13.03 -32.04 -10.54
C LYS A 26 12.39 -30.67 -10.64
N ALA A 27 12.91 -29.71 -9.89
CA ALA A 27 12.52 -28.31 -10.00
C ALA A 27 12.95 -27.72 -11.36
N ASN A 28 12.05 -27.02 -12.02
CA ASN A 28 12.34 -26.40 -13.33
C ASN A 28 12.90 -24.97 -13.14
N TYR A 29 14.16 -24.88 -12.68
CA TYR A 29 14.85 -23.61 -12.47
C TYR A 29 14.96 -22.77 -13.74
N GLN A 30 15.17 -23.41 -14.90
CA GLN A 30 15.27 -22.68 -16.18
C GLN A 30 13.97 -21.96 -16.54
N LEU A 31 12.83 -22.59 -16.27
CA LEU A 31 11.52 -21.99 -16.50
C LEU A 31 11.28 -20.84 -15.50
N ALA A 32 11.62 -21.01 -14.24
CA ALA A 32 11.50 -19.95 -13.24
C ALA A 32 12.34 -18.72 -13.58
N GLU A 33 13.62 -18.93 -13.99
CA GLU A 33 14.49 -17.84 -14.44
C GLU A 33 13.97 -17.15 -15.70
N LYS A 34 13.41 -17.89 -16.66
CA LYS A 34 12.78 -17.31 -17.85
C LYS A 34 11.69 -16.30 -17.46
N PHE A 35 10.89 -16.60 -16.43
CA PHE A 35 9.85 -15.70 -15.95
C PHE A 35 10.41 -14.58 -15.07
N ARG A 36 11.53 -14.75 -14.40
CA ARG A 36 12.22 -13.67 -13.68
C ARG A 36 12.78 -12.64 -14.67
N LEU A 37 13.30 -13.08 -15.81
CA LEU A 37 13.79 -12.19 -16.87
C LEU A 37 12.66 -11.46 -17.62
N LEU A 38 11.38 -11.84 -17.42
CA LEU A 38 10.25 -11.08 -17.96
C LEU A 38 10.24 -9.63 -17.48
N GLU A 39 10.63 -9.36 -16.24
CA GLU A 39 10.72 -8.00 -15.69
C GLU A 39 11.76 -7.12 -16.43
N GLN A 40 12.73 -7.75 -17.06
CA GLN A 40 13.76 -7.06 -17.85
C GLN A 40 13.37 -6.95 -19.33
N ASN A 41 12.28 -7.57 -19.74
CA ASN A 41 11.81 -7.57 -21.13
C ASN A 41 10.97 -6.30 -21.39
N PRO A 42 11.07 -5.69 -22.61
CA PRO A 42 10.18 -4.60 -23.02
C PRO A 42 8.68 -4.89 -22.86
N ILE A 43 8.27 -6.16 -22.77
CA ILE A 43 6.89 -6.60 -22.55
C ILE A 43 6.33 -6.08 -21.22
N ASP A 44 7.15 -5.94 -20.17
CA ASP A 44 6.74 -5.36 -18.89
C ASP A 44 6.31 -3.89 -19.02
N LYS A 45 6.74 -3.21 -20.08
CA LYS A 45 6.36 -1.83 -20.39
C LYS A 45 5.06 -1.72 -21.20
N TYR A 46 4.47 -2.85 -21.63
CA TYR A 46 3.23 -2.80 -22.39
C TYR A 46 2.06 -2.39 -21.49
N SER A 47 1.28 -1.46 -22.02
CA SER A 47 0.11 -0.97 -21.28
C SER A 47 -1.01 -2.00 -21.29
N THR A 48 -1.55 -2.29 -20.13
CA THR A 48 -2.74 -3.14 -19.99
C THR A 48 -3.99 -2.31 -19.70
N GLU A 49 -3.83 -1.12 -19.10
CA GLU A 49 -4.91 -0.24 -18.68
C GLU A 49 -4.74 1.16 -19.26
N VAL A 50 -5.86 1.82 -19.52
CA VAL A 50 -5.89 3.21 -19.93
C VAL A 50 -5.95 4.11 -18.71
N ARG A 51 -4.94 4.97 -18.54
CA ARG A 51 -4.86 6.00 -17.50
C ARG A 51 -5.04 7.36 -18.14
N PRO A 52 -6.25 7.97 -18.07
CA PRO A 52 -6.53 9.23 -18.74
C PRO A 52 -5.94 10.40 -17.97
N THR A 53 -5.48 11.40 -18.73
CA THR A 53 -5.23 12.75 -18.22
C THR A 53 -6.25 13.70 -18.87
N PHE A 54 -7.15 14.27 -18.06
CA PHE A 54 -8.14 15.22 -18.57
C PHE A 54 -7.46 16.54 -18.96
N ILE A 55 -7.95 17.13 -20.05
CA ILE A 55 -7.41 18.36 -20.63
C ILE A 55 -8.06 19.55 -19.92
N ASN A 56 -7.30 20.16 -18.99
CA ASN A 56 -7.78 21.25 -18.14
C ASN A 56 -9.15 20.88 -17.48
N ASP A 57 -10.13 21.76 -17.53
CA ASP A 57 -11.46 21.54 -16.94
C ASP A 57 -12.47 20.94 -17.95
N THR A 58 -11.97 20.29 -19.01
CA THR A 58 -12.84 19.68 -20.05
C THR A 58 -13.05 18.18 -19.80
N ASP A 59 -14.06 17.62 -20.48
CA ASP A 59 -14.26 16.17 -20.50
C ASP A 59 -13.37 15.44 -21.53
N CYS A 60 -12.62 16.18 -22.34
CA CYS A 60 -11.64 15.60 -23.25
C CYS A 60 -10.42 15.17 -22.47
N PHE A 61 -9.80 14.07 -22.89
CA PHE A 61 -8.61 13.53 -22.24
C PHE A 61 -7.63 12.98 -23.26
N TYR A 62 -6.41 12.78 -22.79
CA TYR A 62 -5.40 12.03 -23.51
C TYR A 62 -4.81 10.93 -22.62
N TYR A 63 -4.18 9.97 -23.25
CA TYR A 63 -3.40 8.93 -22.57
C TYR A 63 -2.30 8.40 -23.50
N SER A 64 -1.30 7.75 -22.92
CA SER A 64 -0.35 6.95 -23.70
C SER A 64 -0.68 5.47 -23.56
N PHE A 65 -0.42 4.70 -24.63
CA PHE A 65 -0.58 3.26 -24.62
C PHE A 65 0.57 2.62 -25.37
N THR A 66 1.29 1.71 -24.71
CA THR A 66 2.48 1.03 -25.23
C THR A 66 2.13 -0.39 -25.64
N THR A 67 2.50 -0.74 -26.88
CA THR A 67 2.38 -2.09 -27.44
C THR A 67 3.72 -2.49 -28.04
N ARG A 68 3.80 -3.65 -28.72
CA ARG A 68 5.00 -4.03 -29.52
C ARG A 68 5.36 -3.03 -30.62
N GLU A 69 4.40 -2.22 -31.07
CA GLU A 69 4.60 -1.15 -32.05
C GLU A 69 5.17 0.14 -31.45
N GLY A 70 5.45 0.16 -30.15
CA GLY A 70 5.93 1.31 -29.40
C GLY A 70 4.83 2.06 -28.67
N LYS A 71 5.19 3.20 -28.09
CA LYS A 71 4.32 4.08 -27.30
C LYS A 71 3.62 5.09 -28.18
N LYS A 72 2.29 5.07 -28.15
CA LYS A 72 1.45 6.02 -28.86
C LYS A 72 0.64 6.87 -27.91
N TYR A 73 0.34 8.11 -28.31
CA TYR A 73 -0.47 9.05 -27.53
C TYR A 73 -1.81 9.28 -28.25
N TYR A 74 -2.89 9.15 -27.50
CA TYR A 74 -4.25 9.27 -28.03
C TYR A 74 -4.99 10.43 -27.39
N TYR A 75 -5.76 11.14 -28.21
CA TYR A 75 -6.76 12.15 -27.81
C TYR A 75 -8.15 11.53 -27.90
N VAL A 76 -8.99 11.79 -26.88
CA VAL A 76 -10.37 11.31 -26.84
C VAL A 76 -11.32 12.46 -26.51
N ASN A 77 -12.38 12.58 -27.31
CA ASN A 77 -13.52 13.45 -27.05
C ASN A 77 -14.78 12.59 -26.81
N PRO A 78 -15.18 12.33 -25.56
CA PRO A 78 -16.30 11.44 -25.24
C PRO A 78 -17.64 11.94 -25.81
N LYS A 79 -17.86 13.25 -25.86
CA LYS A 79 -19.09 13.85 -26.39
C LYS A 79 -19.27 13.56 -27.87
N LYS A 80 -18.19 13.61 -28.65
CA LYS A 80 -18.19 13.29 -30.09
C LYS A 80 -18.01 11.82 -30.38
N LYS A 81 -17.67 11.00 -29.36
CA LYS A 81 -17.22 9.62 -29.51
C LYS A 81 -16.01 9.49 -30.44
N GLU A 82 -15.12 10.45 -30.36
CA GLU A 82 -13.93 10.55 -31.20
C GLU A 82 -12.72 10.02 -30.44
N LYS A 83 -11.94 9.14 -31.08
CA LYS A 83 -10.61 8.71 -30.64
C LYS A 83 -9.66 8.86 -31.83
N ARG A 84 -8.52 9.53 -31.63
CA ARG A 84 -7.49 9.68 -32.64
C ARG A 84 -6.11 9.79 -32.00
N LEU A 85 -5.06 9.65 -32.77
CA LEU A 85 -3.74 10.02 -32.29
C LEU A 85 -3.73 11.48 -31.86
N LEU A 86 -3.10 11.75 -30.70
CA LEU A 86 -2.85 13.11 -30.24
C LEU A 86 -1.87 13.81 -31.17
N PHE A 87 -0.80 13.09 -31.53
CA PHE A 87 0.19 13.41 -32.56
C PHE A 87 0.80 12.13 -33.09
N ASP A 88 1.36 12.18 -34.29
CA ASP A 88 2.27 11.17 -34.80
C ASP A 88 3.67 11.45 -34.21
N THR A 89 4.21 10.50 -33.46
CA THR A 89 5.47 10.68 -32.73
C THR A 89 6.65 10.86 -33.69
N ASP A 90 6.69 10.14 -34.80
CA ASP A 90 7.77 10.24 -35.80
C ASP A 90 7.72 11.60 -36.52
N GLU A 91 6.52 12.04 -36.90
CA GLU A 91 6.28 13.36 -37.48
C GLU A 91 6.71 14.48 -36.52
N LEU A 92 6.30 14.38 -35.24
CA LEU A 92 6.63 15.37 -34.22
C LEU A 92 8.14 15.46 -33.97
N LEU A 93 8.80 14.32 -33.79
CA LEU A 93 10.24 14.27 -33.56
C LEU A 93 11.05 14.73 -34.80
N SER A 94 10.57 14.42 -36.00
CA SER A 94 11.15 14.93 -37.23
C SER A 94 11.09 16.47 -37.34
N LYS A 95 9.97 17.06 -36.92
CA LYS A 95 9.82 18.52 -36.83
C LYS A 95 10.73 19.14 -35.76
N ILE A 96 10.88 18.49 -34.58
CA ILE A 96 11.82 18.93 -33.55
C ILE A 96 13.27 18.82 -34.03
N ALA A 97 13.60 17.77 -34.77
CA ALA A 97 14.93 17.55 -35.34
C ALA A 97 15.40 18.70 -36.25
N VAL A 98 14.48 19.41 -36.91
CA VAL A 98 14.81 20.60 -37.72
C VAL A 98 15.45 21.71 -36.88
N TYR A 99 14.96 21.89 -35.64
CA TYR A 99 15.49 22.89 -34.72
C TYR A 99 16.75 22.44 -34.00
N THR A 100 16.82 21.18 -33.56
CA THR A 100 17.92 20.66 -32.73
C THR A 100 19.09 20.15 -33.57
N LYS A 101 18.90 19.87 -34.86
CA LYS A 101 19.86 19.22 -35.76
C LYS A 101 20.29 17.82 -35.28
N LYS A 102 19.41 17.11 -34.55
CA LYS A 102 19.65 15.76 -34.04
C LYS A 102 18.57 14.80 -34.54
N ALA A 103 18.94 13.52 -34.71
CA ALA A 103 17.97 12.46 -34.96
C ALA A 103 17.49 11.85 -33.62
N TYR A 104 16.22 11.53 -33.56
CA TYR A 104 15.57 10.94 -32.36
C TYR A 104 14.90 9.62 -32.70
N SER A 105 14.90 8.68 -31.76
CA SER A 105 14.14 7.44 -31.87
C SER A 105 12.72 7.63 -31.35
N SER A 106 11.76 7.11 -32.09
CA SER A 106 10.35 7.11 -31.69
C SER A 106 9.97 5.94 -30.78
N ALA A 107 10.88 4.99 -30.55
CA ALA A 107 10.58 3.77 -29.81
C ALA A 107 10.14 4.03 -28.36
N ASP A 108 10.76 5.00 -27.67
CA ASP A 108 10.36 5.46 -26.33
C ASP A 108 10.81 6.93 -26.13
N PRO A 109 10.15 7.89 -26.77
CA PRO A 109 10.48 9.28 -26.55
C PRO A 109 9.99 9.72 -25.18
N HIS A 110 10.90 10.14 -24.30
CA HIS A 110 10.55 10.80 -23.04
C HIS A 110 10.02 12.21 -23.31
N LEU A 111 8.80 12.31 -23.86
CA LEU A 111 8.13 13.56 -24.12
C LEU A 111 7.39 14.04 -22.88
N SER A 112 7.81 15.17 -22.32
CA SER A 112 7.03 15.89 -21.32
C SER A 112 6.25 17.00 -21.97
N PHE A 113 4.93 17.00 -21.79
CA PHE A 113 4.08 18.07 -22.34
C PHE A 113 2.88 18.38 -21.46
N THR A 114 2.35 19.59 -21.62
CA THR A 114 1.13 20.08 -20.95
C THR A 114 0.26 20.82 -21.93
N PHE A 115 -1.06 20.68 -21.79
CA PHE A 115 -2.00 21.47 -22.58
C PHE A 115 -2.02 22.93 -22.12
N MET A 116 -2.05 23.85 -23.08
CA MET A 116 -2.26 25.26 -22.84
C MET A 116 -3.77 25.54 -22.60
N LYS A 117 -4.09 26.77 -22.21
CA LYS A 117 -5.47 27.16 -21.88
C LYS A 117 -6.46 27.08 -23.04
N ASP A 118 -5.97 27.05 -24.28
CA ASP A 118 -6.80 26.91 -25.49
C ASP A 118 -7.31 25.47 -25.70
N ASN A 119 -6.81 24.51 -24.93
CA ASN A 119 -7.12 23.06 -25.02
C ASN A 119 -6.76 22.41 -26.38
N GLU A 120 -6.02 23.07 -27.22
CA GLU A 120 -5.62 22.64 -28.57
C GLU A 120 -4.12 22.66 -28.78
N THR A 121 -3.39 23.46 -28.02
CA THR A 121 -1.96 23.60 -28.09
C THR A 121 -1.31 22.90 -26.90
N ILE A 122 -0.30 22.07 -27.17
CA ILE A 122 0.57 21.50 -26.15
C ILE A 122 1.90 22.24 -26.11
N ARG A 123 2.38 22.51 -24.90
CA ARG A 123 3.75 22.95 -24.63
C ARG A 123 4.57 21.72 -24.35
N ILE A 124 5.64 21.53 -25.12
CA ILE A 124 6.53 20.36 -25.06
C ILE A 124 7.88 20.80 -24.53
N ASP A 125 8.37 20.12 -23.51
CA ASP A 125 9.76 20.23 -23.04
C ASP A 125 10.51 18.97 -23.52
N PHE A 126 11.48 19.17 -24.41
CA PHE A 126 12.24 18.08 -24.99
C PHE A 126 13.64 18.52 -25.40
N ASP A 127 14.67 17.72 -25.04
CA ASP A 127 16.10 17.94 -25.35
C ASP A 127 16.58 19.39 -25.09
N ARG A 128 16.20 19.94 -23.92
CA ARG A 128 16.54 21.32 -23.48
C ARG A 128 15.92 22.42 -24.35
N GLY A 129 14.94 22.08 -25.17
CA GLY A 129 14.14 23.04 -25.95
C GLY A 129 12.69 23.07 -25.49
N LEU A 130 12.04 24.24 -25.62
CA LEU A 130 10.62 24.40 -25.42
C LEU A 130 9.94 24.64 -26.76
N TYR A 131 8.84 23.93 -26.96
CA TYR A 131 8.09 24.00 -28.21
C TYR A 131 6.60 24.16 -27.89
N THR A 132 5.85 24.74 -28.83
CA THR A 132 4.39 24.64 -28.88
C THR A 132 4.00 23.83 -30.11
N TYR A 133 3.02 22.94 -29.94
CA TYR A 133 2.47 22.15 -31.03
C TYR A 133 0.95 22.16 -30.96
N ASN A 134 0.30 22.61 -32.05
CA ASN A 134 -1.16 22.56 -32.14
C ASN A 134 -1.59 21.19 -32.67
N ILE A 135 -2.44 20.48 -31.89
CA ILE A 135 -2.87 19.10 -32.17
C ILE A 135 -3.82 18.95 -33.37
N HIS A 136 -4.31 20.04 -33.95
CA HIS A 136 -5.19 20.05 -35.13
C HIS A 136 -4.43 20.49 -36.36
N THR A 137 -3.74 21.64 -36.32
CA THR A 137 -3.01 22.17 -37.45
C THR A 137 -1.65 21.52 -37.65
N LYS A 138 -1.15 20.79 -36.63
CA LYS A 138 0.16 20.15 -36.59
C LYS A 138 1.34 21.14 -36.71
N GLU A 139 1.09 22.42 -36.46
CA GLU A 139 2.11 23.44 -36.45
C GLU A 139 3.00 23.32 -35.21
N LEU A 140 4.32 23.23 -35.41
CA LEU A 140 5.33 23.25 -34.34
C LEU A 140 6.08 24.58 -34.39
N LYS A 141 6.21 25.24 -33.24
CA LYS A 141 7.02 26.43 -33.07
C LYS A 141 7.97 26.24 -31.89
N GLN A 142 9.23 26.55 -32.07
CA GLN A 142 10.18 26.67 -30.96
C GLN A 142 9.91 27.97 -30.22
N LEU A 143 9.95 27.90 -28.89
CA LEU A 143 9.88 29.10 -28.04
C LEU A 143 11.30 29.61 -27.77
N ASP A 144 11.49 30.93 -27.82
CA ASP A 144 12.75 31.58 -27.51
C ASP A 144 13.13 31.48 -26.01
N GLU A 145 12.16 31.12 -25.18
CA GLU A 145 12.38 30.82 -23.76
C GLU A 145 13.23 29.54 -23.63
N LYS A 146 14.32 29.63 -22.91
CA LYS A 146 15.01 28.42 -22.46
C LYS A 146 14.10 27.69 -21.46
N PRO A 147 14.09 26.34 -21.44
CA PRO A 147 13.48 25.64 -20.35
C PRO A 147 14.10 26.21 -19.06
N THR A 148 13.36 27.04 -18.40
CA THR A 148 13.68 27.29 -17.00
C THR A 148 13.30 26.00 -16.30
N TYR A 149 14.27 25.08 -16.17
CA TYR A 149 14.26 24.22 -15.01
C TYR A 149 14.27 25.23 -13.86
N LYS A 150 13.10 25.61 -13.40
CA LYS A 150 13.02 26.26 -12.13
C LYS A 150 13.71 25.29 -11.19
N THR A 151 14.96 25.57 -10.82
CA THR A 151 15.38 25.23 -9.49
C THR A 151 14.25 25.78 -8.66
N GLY A 152 13.34 24.90 -8.22
CA GLY A 152 12.16 25.32 -7.48
C GLY A 152 12.63 26.26 -6.40
N ASP A 153 11.81 27.21 -5.99
CA ASP A 153 12.13 27.98 -4.82
C ASP A 153 12.64 27.00 -3.76
N PRO A 154 13.70 27.34 -3.00
CA PRO A 154 14.26 26.42 -2.02
C PRO A 154 13.11 25.75 -1.24
N TYR A 155 13.16 24.44 -1.08
CA TYR A 155 12.08 23.63 -0.49
C TYR A 155 11.64 24.13 0.91
N TRP A 156 12.52 24.89 1.61
CA TRP A 156 12.19 25.49 2.89
C TRP A 156 11.23 26.69 2.78
N MET A 157 11.03 27.29 1.59
CA MET A 157 10.20 28.47 1.38
C MET A 157 8.70 28.09 1.33
N LYS A 158 8.03 28.14 2.47
CA LYS A 158 6.58 27.93 2.54
C LYS A 158 5.85 29.28 2.48
N TYR A 159 5.36 29.65 1.29
CA TYR A 159 4.76 30.94 1.03
C TYR A 159 3.46 31.16 1.80
N SER A 160 3.29 32.39 2.35
CA SER A 160 1.98 32.88 2.82
C SER A 160 0.97 32.95 1.66
N PRO A 161 -0.35 32.96 1.93
CA PRO A 161 -1.38 33.00 0.89
C PRO A 161 -1.25 34.14 -0.12
N ASP A 162 -0.75 35.30 0.31
CA ASP A 162 -0.47 36.50 -0.52
C ASP A 162 0.96 36.51 -1.09
N SER A 163 1.77 35.51 -0.73
CA SER A 163 3.18 35.40 -1.11
C SER A 163 4.11 36.50 -0.58
N LEU A 164 3.70 37.22 0.46
CA LEU A 164 4.52 38.28 1.05
C LEU A 164 5.57 37.73 2.02
N TYR A 165 5.35 36.58 2.63
CA TYR A 165 6.20 35.98 3.65
C TYR A 165 6.50 34.52 3.37
N PHE A 166 7.59 34.02 3.98
CA PHE A 166 7.95 32.61 4.04
C PHE A 166 8.01 32.14 5.48
N LEU A 167 7.42 30.98 5.74
CA LEU A 167 7.55 30.26 7.00
C LEU A 167 8.60 29.15 6.82
N TYR A 168 9.50 28.97 7.79
CA TYR A 168 10.54 27.93 7.78
C TYR A 168 10.97 27.55 9.18
N ALA A 169 11.68 26.42 9.32
CA ALA A 169 12.29 26.00 10.56
C ALA A 169 13.82 26.20 10.53
N SER A 170 14.40 26.51 11.67
CA SER A 170 15.85 26.58 11.88
C SER A 170 16.17 26.41 13.36
N LYS A 171 17.25 25.68 13.68
CA LYS A 171 17.64 25.44 15.08
C LYS A 171 16.45 24.98 15.94
N ASP A 172 15.69 24.03 15.42
CA ASP A 172 14.50 23.41 16.04
C ASP A 172 13.30 24.34 16.24
N ASN A 173 13.38 25.59 15.81
CA ASN A 173 12.35 26.61 16.01
C ASN A 173 11.74 27.12 14.70
N LEU A 174 10.54 27.69 14.78
CA LEU A 174 9.85 28.35 13.68
C LEU A 174 10.34 29.80 13.52
N TYR A 175 10.48 30.19 12.26
CA TYR A 175 10.83 31.54 11.81
C TYR A 175 9.95 31.94 10.63
N PHE A 176 9.80 33.24 10.45
CA PHE A 176 9.33 33.77 9.17
C PHE A 176 10.26 34.85 8.65
N VAL A 177 10.18 35.12 7.36
CA VAL A 177 10.98 36.16 6.67
C VAL A 177 10.15 36.73 5.52
N GLY A 178 10.34 38.01 5.21
CA GLY A 178 9.69 38.67 4.10
C GLY A 178 10.20 38.20 2.73
N ASN A 179 9.32 38.27 1.72
CA ASN A 179 9.67 37.96 0.34
C ASN A 179 10.32 39.16 -0.35
N PRO A 180 11.62 39.11 -0.67
CA PRO A 180 12.31 40.23 -1.31
C PRO A 180 11.76 40.53 -2.71
N LYS A 181 11.25 39.51 -3.44
CA LYS A 181 10.62 39.71 -4.74
C LYS A 181 9.32 40.52 -4.66
N LYS A 182 8.78 40.71 -3.45
CA LYS A 182 7.59 41.50 -3.13
C LYS A 182 7.89 42.76 -2.31
N GLY A 183 9.18 43.13 -2.18
CA GLY A 183 9.62 44.32 -1.46
C GLY A 183 9.51 44.21 0.05
N GLN A 184 9.44 43.01 0.61
CA GLN A 184 9.38 42.80 2.05
C GLN A 184 10.79 42.73 2.67
N ASP A 185 10.87 43.03 3.96
CA ASP A 185 12.11 42.94 4.73
C ASP A 185 12.58 41.48 4.82
N THR A 186 13.88 41.28 4.61
CA THR A 186 14.54 39.96 4.63
C THR A 186 15.18 39.60 5.98
N ILE A 187 14.92 40.39 7.02
CA ILE A 187 15.37 40.06 8.37
C ILE A 187 14.52 38.94 8.95
N PRO A 188 15.12 37.82 9.31
CA PRO A 188 14.36 36.70 9.91
C PRO A 188 13.80 37.08 11.28
N VAL A 189 12.55 36.69 11.52
CA VAL A 189 11.87 36.84 12.81
C VAL A 189 11.63 35.46 13.40
N GLN A 190 12.16 35.25 14.60
CA GLN A 190 11.94 34.02 15.36
C GLN A 190 10.55 34.05 16.02
N LEU A 191 9.79 32.93 15.88
CA LEU A 191 8.43 32.77 16.42
C LEU A 191 8.39 31.91 17.67
N THR A 192 9.25 30.87 17.75
CA THR A 192 9.35 29.97 18.91
C THR A 192 10.77 29.93 19.43
N THR A 193 10.96 29.65 20.73
CA THR A 193 12.28 29.68 21.40
C THR A 193 12.55 28.41 22.22
N ASP A 194 11.64 27.46 22.22
CA ASP A 194 11.63 26.27 23.07
C ASP A 194 11.97 24.97 22.30
N GLY A 195 12.27 25.10 21.00
CA GLY A 195 12.66 23.98 20.15
C GLY A 195 14.02 23.40 20.56
N MET A 196 14.12 22.08 20.50
CA MET A 196 15.32 21.29 20.78
C MET A 196 15.23 19.92 20.10
N PRO A 197 16.31 19.12 20.03
CA PRO A 197 16.25 17.77 19.49
C PRO A 197 15.09 16.95 20.08
N ASP A 198 14.42 16.19 19.24
CA ASP A 198 13.21 15.41 19.56
C ASP A 198 11.97 16.24 19.97
N TYR A 199 12.05 17.56 19.88
CA TYR A 199 10.97 18.53 20.10
C TYR A 199 11.14 19.69 19.12
N THR A 200 11.15 19.37 17.84
CA THR A 200 11.64 20.22 16.76
C THR A 200 10.56 20.52 15.74
N PHE A 201 10.75 21.61 14.99
CA PHE A 201 10.03 21.90 13.75
C PHE A 201 10.88 21.59 12.51
N ASN A 202 12.14 21.21 12.69
CA ASN A 202 13.00 20.82 11.57
C ASN A 202 12.57 19.45 11.02
N ARG A 203 12.66 19.30 9.72
CA ARG A 203 12.60 18.00 9.09
C ARG A 203 14.02 17.53 8.76
N GLU A 204 14.44 16.41 9.32
CA GLU A 204 15.83 15.94 9.23
C GLU A 204 16.18 15.31 7.87
N ASP A 205 15.21 14.78 7.16
CA ASP A 205 15.37 13.98 5.94
C ASP A 205 15.43 14.82 4.65
N GLU A 206 15.17 16.12 4.71
CA GLU A 206 15.26 17.00 3.55
C GLU A 206 16.47 17.93 3.67
N GLY A 207 17.41 17.76 2.77
CA GLY A 207 18.70 18.43 2.68
C GLY A 207 18.75 19.84 3.26
N LYS A 208 19.66 20.05 4.19
CA LYS A 208 19.92 21.33 4.84
C LYS A 208 20.43 22.36 3.83
N MET A 209 19.67 23.39 3.59
CA MET A 209 20.07 24.47 2.71
C MET A 209 20.25 25.76 3.53
N GLU A 210 21.49 26.24 3.67
CA GLU A 210 21.83 27.45 4.44
C GLU A 210 21.37 27.43 5.91
N GLY A 211 21.23 26.26 6.54
CA GLY A 211 20.74 26.12 7.92
C GLY A 211 19.23 26.32 8.08
N ARG A 212 18.48 26.33 6.99
CA ARG A 212 17.01 26.41 6.95
C ARG A 212 16.40 25.08 6.50
N PHE A 213 15.28 24.73 7.11
CA PHE A 213 14.52 23.52 6.84
C PHE A 213 13.08 23.87 6.50
N GLY A 214 12.40 23.05 5.74
CA GLY A 214 10.97 23.16 5.56
C GLY A 214 10.24 23.01 6.90
N ALA A 215 9.34 23.93 7.20
CA ALA A 215 8.44 23.80 8.34
C ALA A 215 7.22 22.94 7.91
N GLU A 216 7.41 21.64 7.71
CA GLU A 216 6.35 20.79 7.17
C GLU A 216 5.12 20.67 8.06
N SER A 217 5.34 20.62 9.37
CA SER A 217 4.26 20.57 10.35
C SER A 217 3.46 21.87 10.46
N ALA A 218 3.97 23.00 9.88
CA ALA A 218 3.32 24.29 9.91
C ALA A 218 2.66 24.63 8.57
N HIS A 219 1.41 25.08 8.60
CA HIS A 219 0.59 25.35 7.42
C HIS A 219 -0.12 26.71 7.56
N TRP A 220 -0.06 27.51 6.49
CA TRP A 220 -0.80 28.77 6.45
C TRP A 220 -2.32 28.56 6.47
N ILE A 221 -3.01 29.41 7.20
CA ILE A 221 -4.47 29.48 7.21
C ILE A 221 -4.91 30.37 6.04
N PRO A 222 -5.84 29.91 5.18
CA PRO A 222 -6.25 30.65 3.99
C PRO A 222 -6.65 32.12 4.28
N GLY A 223 -6.27 33.03 3.38
CA GLY A 223 -6.64 34.45 3.45
C GLY A 223 -6.11 35.22 4.64
N SER A 224 -5.09 34.72 5.32
CA SER A 224 -4.54 35.36 6.53
C SER A 224 -3.02 35.24 6.63
N HIS A 225 -2.42 35.99 7.53
CA HIS A 225 -1.03 35.82 7.96
C HIS A 225 -0.91 34.92 9.21
N ARG A 226 -1.89 34.05 9.42
CA ARG A 226 -1.91 33.06 10.48
C ARG A 226 -1.54 31.69 9.93
N PHE A 227 -1.02 30.85 10.83
CA PHE A 227 -0.70 29.46 10.53
C PHE A 227 -1.07 28.56 11.69
N TYR A 228 -1.22 27.28 11.41
CA TYR A 228 -1.21 26.25 12.46
C TYR A 228 0.02 25.38 12.30
N ALA A 229 0.46 24.78 13.39
CA ALA A 229 1.51 23.77 13.38
C ALA A 229 1.17 22.63 14.33
N VAL A 230 1.53 21.41 13.92
CA VAL A 230 1.52 20.23 14.80
C VAL A 230 2.96 19.92 15.18
N ARG A 231 3.26 19.88 16.47
CA ARG A 231 4.59 19.52 16.97
C ARG A 231 4.52 18.23 17.77
N GLU A 232 5.48 17.35 17.53
CA GLU A 232 5.67 16.11 18.26
C GLU A 232 6.72 16.29 19.36
N ASP A 233 6.42 15.79 20.56
CA ASP A 233 7.37 15.69 21.65
C ASP A 233 7.81 14.24 21.82
N ASN A 234 9.00 13.95 21.30
CA ASN A 234 9.64 12.63 21.33
C ASN A 234 10.77 12.54 22.36
N ARG A 235 10.98 13.56 23.20
CA ARG A 235 12.10 13.64 24.16
C ARG A 235 12.16 12.49 25.16
N LYS A 236 11.00 11.92 25.49
CA LYS A 236 10.89 10.78 26.42
C LYS A 236 10.74 9.42 25.70
N VAL A 237 10.54 9.44 24.38
CA VAL A 237 10.45 8.21 23.57
C VAL A 237 11.82 7.55 23.57
N ARG A 238 11.82 6.21 23.70
CA ARG A 238 13.06 5.43 23.73
C ARG A 238 13.80 5.44 22.40
N ASP A 239 15.10 5.23 22.46
CA ASP A 239 15.93 4.93 21.30
C ASP A 239 16.03 3.42 21.09
N LEU A 240 16.00 3.00 19.82
CA LEU A 240 16.44 1.70 19.36
C LEU A 240 17.61 1.84 18.40
N TRP A 241 18.24 0.72 18.09
CA TRP A 241 19.47 0.69 17.30
C TRP A 241 19.45 -0.43 16.28
N VAL A 242 20.09 -0.17 15.15
CA VAL A 242 20.59 -1.18 14.21
C VAL A 242 22.03 -0.85 13.85
N ILE A 243 22.80 -1.84 13.41
CA ILE A 243 24.20 -1.65 13.07
C ILE A 243 24.39 -1.81 11.57
N ASN A 244 24.78 -0.74 10.88
CA ASN A 244 25.24 -0.81 9.51
C ASN A 244 26.68 -1.35 9.47
N SER A 245 26.81 -2.65 9.36
CA SER A 245 28.12 -3.34 9.38
C SER A 245 28.98 -3.05 8.16
N LEU A 246 28.41 -2.48 7.08
CA LEU A 246 29.11 -2.21 5.82
C LEU A 246 29.53 -0.74 5.67
N SER A 247 29.23 0.13 6.62
CA SER A 247 29.71 1.51 6.64
C SER A 247 31.23 1.56 6.69
N LYS A 248 31.81 2.58 6.06
CA LYS A 248 33.25 2.81 6.02
C LYS A 248 33.60 4.12 6.74
N PRO A 249 34.71 4.18 7.47
CA PRO A 249 35.78 3.18 7.61
C PRO A 249 35.48 2.05 8.63
N SER A 250 34.40 2.14 9.40
CA SER A 250 33.99 1.19 10.44
C SER A 250 32.47 1.02 10.47
N PRO A 251 31.95 -0.04 11.11
CA PRO A 251 30.54 -0.18 11.36
C PRO A 251 29.94 1.06 12.03
N GLU A 252 28.71 1.41 11.65
CA GLU A 252 27.98 2.59 12.14
C GLU A 252 26.76 2.15 12.95
N LEU A 253 26.57 2.78 14.11
CA LEU A 253 25.36 2.63 14.90
C LEU A 253 24.30 3.61 14.42
N ILE A 254 23.20 3.10 13.89
CA ILE A 254 22.02 3.89 13.51
C ILE A 254 21.08 3.90 14.70
N THR A 255 20.87 5.07 15.29
CA THR A 255 19.94 5.29 16.41
C THR A 255 18.66 5.92 15.87
N TYR A 256 17.49 5.47 16.34
CA TYR A 256 16.19 6.03 15.96
C TYR A 256 15.19 5.95 17.11
N LYS A 257 14.24 6.90 17.16
CA LYS A 257 13.12 6.87 18.11
C LYS A 257 12.17 5.74 17.78
N ALA A 258 11.74 4.99 18.79
CA ALA A 258 10.83 3.88 18.62
C ALA A 258 9.82 3.80 19.76
N GLU A 259 8.55 3.92 19.42
CA GLU A 259 7.45 3.63 20.34
C GLU A 259 7.12 2.13 20.27
N LEU A 260 7.40 1.41 21.34
CA LEU A 260 7.05 0.01 21.45
C LEU A 260 5.68 -0.18 22.12
N ALA A 261 4.99 -1.25 21.76
CA ALA A 261 3.70 -1.57 22.35
C ALA A 261 3.81 -1.75 23.86
N GLY A 262 2.95 -1.06 24.61
CA GLY A 262 2.97 -1.03 26.07
C GLY A 262 3.89 0.02 26.70
N ASP A 263 4.63 0.80 25.91
CA ASP A 263 5.50 1.84 26.45
C ASP A 263 4.73 2.92 27.22
N LYS A 264 5.32 3.36 28.35
CA LYS A 264 4.78 4.46 29.14
C LYS A 264 5.07 5.84 28.53
N ASN A 265 6.25 5.96 27.92
CA ASN A 265 6.68 7.18 27.27
C ASN A 265 6.48 7.05 25.75
N VAL A 266 5.50 7.75 25.25
CA VAL A 266 5.13 7.78 23.85
C VAL A 266 5.07 9.21 23.35
N THR A 267 5.08 9.40 22.03
CA THR A 267 4.95 10.70 21.38
C THR A 267 3.76 11.48 21.94
N GLN A 268 3.99 12.73 22.29
CA GLN A 268 2.94 13.66 22.68
C GLN A 268 2.77 14.71 21.58
N TYR A 269 1.54 15.11 21.30
CA TYR A 269 1.22 16.04 20.23
C TYR A 269 0.75 17.39 20.75
N GLU A 270 1.19 18.45 20.11
CA GLU A 270 0.75 19.82 20.36
C GLU A 270 0.19 20.44 19.10
N LEU A 271 -0.95 21.13 19.20
CA LEU A 271 -1.47 21.98 18.14
C LEU A 271 -1.21 23.45 18.51
N LEU A 272 -0.56 24.15 17.61
CA LEU A 272 -0.16 25.55 17.77
C LEU A 272 -0.90 26.41 16.74
N LEU A 273 -1.29 27.61 17.15
CA LEU A 273 -1.76 28.69 16.26
C LEU A 273 -0.77 29.84 16.32
N GLY A 274 -0.25 30.25 15.15
CA GLY A 274 0.66 31.38 15.01
C GLY A 274 0.03 32.54 14.23
N ASP A 275 0.44 33.75 14.58
CA ASP A 275 0.07 35.02 13.93
C ASP A 275 1.34 35.83 13.73
N ILE A 276 1.81 35.97 12.48
CA ILE A 276 3.09 36.65 12.21
C ILE A 276 2.99 38.17 12.36
N ASP A 277 1.80 38.76 12.18
CA ASP A 277 1.60 40.19 12.38
C ASP A 277 1.70 40.56 13.84
N LYS A 278 1.24 39.68 14.74
CA LYS A 278 1.40 39.82 16.20
C LYS A 278 2.70 39.24 16.72
N ARG A 279 3.41 38.46 15.90
CA ARG A 279 4.63 37.69 16.30
C ARG A 279 4.37 36.76 17.48
N GLU A 280 3.22 36.15 17.51
CA GLU A 280 2.76 35.27 18.58
C GLU A 280 2.52 33.83 18.09
N VAL A 281 2.85 32.86 18.94
CA VAL A 281 2.44 31.46 18.77
C VAL A 281 1.78 31.00 20.05
N LYS A 282 0.58 30.43 19.98
CA LYS A 282 -0.21 29.97 21.11
C LYS A 282 -0.50 28.48 20.99
N LYS A 283 -0.40 27.77 22.10
CA LYS A 283 -0.82 26.37 22.19
C LYS A 283 -2.34 26.30 22.33
N VAL A 284 -2.97 25.46 21.51
CA VAL A 284 -4.40 25.13 21.59
C VAL A 284 -4.60 24.03 22.62
N ASP A 285 -5.58 24.16 23.51
CA ASP A 285 -5.93 23.08 24.44
C ASP A 285 -6.74 21.99 23.70
N ILE A 286 -6.02 20.97 23.29
CA ILE A 286 -6.57 19.80 22.55
C ILE A 286 -6.83 18.59 23.44
N ASN A 287 -6.53 18.69 24.77
CA ASN A 287 -6.49 17.55 25.66
C ASN A 287 -7.89 16.95 25.88
N ARG A 288 -7.99 15.63 25.73
CA ARG A 288 -9.15 14.81 26.09
C ARG A 288 -8.74 13.47 26.69
N TRP A 289 -7.83 12.79 26.02
CA TRP A 289 -7.29 11.50 26.45
C TRP A 289 -5.78 11.58 26.66
N PRO A 290 -5.20 10.78 27.57
CA PRO A 290 -3.75 10.63 27.61
C PRO A 290 -3.25 9.98 26.31
N ASP A 291 -2.04 10.32 25.92
CA ASP A 291 -1.36 9.72 24.76
C ASP A 291 -2.21 9.74 23.46
N GLN A 292 -3.01 10.78 23.29
CA GLN A 292 -3.90 10.92 22.13
C GLN A 292 -3.11 11.25 20.87
N TYR A 293 -3.61 10.80 19.70
CA TYR A 293 -3.17 11.24 18.39
C TYR A 293 -3.98 12.42 17.90
N ILE A 294 -3.39 13.26 17.04
CA ILE A 294 -4.11 14.33 16.36
C ILE A 294 -3.75 14.36 14.87
N ASP A 295 -4.72 14.79 14.06
CA ASP A 295 -4.57 14.99 12.63
C ASP A 295 -5.38 16.22 12.22
N VAL A 296 -4.76 17.22 11.59
CA VAL A 296 -5.47 18.42 11.14
C VAL A 296 -6.09 18.14 9.78
N LEU A 297 -7.41 18.36 9.69
CA LEU A 297 -8.20 17.94 8.56
C LEU A 297 -8.48 19.07 7.56
N TYR A 298 -8.77 20.28 8.06
CA TYR A 298 -9.25 21.37 7.21
C TYR A 298 -9.11 22.74 7.88
N ALA A 299 -8.72 23.74 7.12
CA ALA A 299 -8.82 25.16 7.50
C ALA A 299 -9.84 25.85 6.60
N SER A 300 -10.80 26.57 7.19
CA SER A 300 -11.84 27.25 6.43
C SER A 300 -11.27 28.35 5.54
N LYS A 301 -11.89 28.57 4.36
CA LYS A 301 -11.41 29.57 3.40
C LYS A 301 -11.47 31.00 3.94
N ASP A 302 -12.37 31.28 4.89
CA ASP A 302 -12.48 32.57 5.57
C ASP A 302 -11.44 32.77 6.68
N GLY A 303 -10.55 31.77 6.92
CA GLY A 303 -9.48 31.81 7.89
C GLY A 303 -9.91 31.81 9.34
N LYS A 304 -11.19 31.53 9.66
CA LYS A 304 -11.73 31.65 11.02
C LYS A 304 -11.75 30.34 11.79
N ARG A 305 -11.78 29.22 11.11
CA ARG A 305 -11.95 27.90 11.71
C ARG A 305 -10.88 26.93 11.21
N LEU A 306 -10.40 26.13 12.14
CA LEU A 306 -9.54 25.01 11.89
C LEU A 306 -10.21 23.74 12.41
N TYR A 307 -10.15 22.65 11.66
CA TYR A 307 -10.73 21.38 12.07
C TYR A 307 -9.62 20.34 12.23
N PHE A 308 -9.65 19.62 13.32
CA PHE A 308 -8.75 18.50 13.57
C PHE A 308 -9.51 17.29 14.10
N GLN A 309 -8.94 16.12 13.90
CA GLN A 309 -9.41 14.88 14.51
C GLN A 309 -8.43 14.44 15.59
N ARG A 310 -8.92 13.98 16.70
CA ARG A 310 -8.13 13.33 17.74
C ARG A 310 -8.64 11.94 18.00
N TYR A 311 -7.74 11.04 18.39
CA TYR A 311 -8.02 9.65 18.73
C TYR A 311 -7.40 9.34 20.07
N ASN A 312 -8.07 8.50 20.86
CA ASN A 312 -7.43 7.93 22.05
C ASN A 312 -6.36 6.91 21.63
N ARG A 313 -5.49 6.52 22.56
CA ARG A 313 -4.32 5.67 22.29
C ARG A 313 -4.67 4.34 21.62
N THR A 314 -5.78 3.72 21.97
CA THR A 314 -6.24 2.44 21.39
C THR A 314 -7.13 2.59 20.16
N TRP A 315 -7.33 3.80 19.66
CA TRP A 315 -8.13 4.11 18.48
C TRP A 315 -9.56 3.56 18.49
N ASN A 316 -10.16 3.43 19.67
CA ASN A 316 -11.56 3.04 19.78
C ASN A 316 -12.52 4.22 20.01
N GLN A 317 -11.98 5.42 20.21
CA GLN A 317 -12.71 6.67 20.30
C GLN A 317 -12.04 7.76 19.45
N SER A 318 -12.84 8.58 18.80
CA SER A 318 -12.35 9.77 18.09
C SER A 318 -13.31 10.95 18.20
N ASP A 319 -12.76 12.17 18.17
CA ASP A 319 -13.50 13.41 18.02
C ASP A 319 -13.05 14.16 16.78
N ILE A 320 -13.99 14.65 15.98
CA ILE A 320 -13.73 15.75 15.04
C ILE A 320 -14.03 17.04 15.78
N CYS A 321 -13.04 17.88 15.90
CA CYS A 321 -13.07 19.14 16.63
C CYS A 321 -12.95 20.34 15.70
N GLU A 322 -13.62 21.43 16.07
CA GLU A 322 -13.45 22.76 15.50
C GLU A 322 -12.66 23.63 16.48
N VAL A 323 -11.70 24.38 15.95
CA VAL A 323 -10.97 25.41 16.67
C VAL A 323 -11.36 26.79 16.10
N ASP A 324 -11.77 27.70 16.95
CA ASP A 324 -11.87 29.11 16.60
C ASP A 324 -10.45 29.70 16.52
N VAL A 325 -10.05 30.15 15.35
CA VAL A 325 -8.63 30.56 15.08
C VAL A 325 -8.26 31.83 15.86
N GLU A 326 -9.20 32.70 16.18
CA GLU A 326 -8.93 33.94 16.94
C GLU A 326 -8.72 33.65 18.43
N THR A 327 -9.59 32.84 19.01
CA THR A 327 -9.61 32.59 20.46
C THR A 327 -8.86 31.32 20.89
N GLY A 328 -8.63 30.38 19.96
CA GLY A 328 -8.09 29.05 20.25
C GLY A 328 -9.10 28.11 20.93
N LYS A 329 -10.38 28.49 21.04
CA LYS A 329 -11.40 27.69 21.71
C LYS A 329 -11.75 26.45 20.89
N VAL A 330 -11.77 25.29 21.52
CA VAL A 330 -12.08 23.99 20.91
C VAL A 330 -13.52 23.56 21.21
N ARG A 331 -14.21 23.05 20.17
CA ARG A 331 -15.54 22.46 20.26
C ARG A 331 -15.56 21.11 19.55
N VAL A 332 -16.14 20.08 20.17
CA VAL A 332 -16.39 18.79 19.50
C VAL A 332 -17.56 18.92 18.54
N VAL A 333 -17.37 18.53 17.30
CA VAL A 333 -18.40 18.51 16.24
C VAL A 333 -19.01 17.11 16.09
N ILE A 334 -18.14 16.08 16.00
CA ILE A 334 -18.57 14.68 15.90
C ILE A 334 -17.76 13.88 16.90
N HIS A 335 -18.43 13.05 17.69
CA HIS A 335 -17.82 12.03 18.52
C HIS A 335 -18.17 10.66 17.98
N GLU A 336 -17.20 9.75 17.94
CA GLU A 336 -17.40 8.37 17.55
C GLU A 336 -16.66 7.41 18.50
N GLU A 337 -17.36 6.37 18.91
CA GLU A 337 -16.80 5.22 19.63
C GLU A 337 -17.09 3.95 18.84
N ASN A 338 -16.08 3.08 18.67
CA ASN A 338 -16.23 1.82 17.97
C ASN A 338 -15.26 0.75 18.50
N LYS A 339 -15.79 -0.33 19.03
CA LYS A 339 -14.99 -1.44 19.57
C LYS A 339 -14.83 -2.57 18.56
N PRO A 340 -13.64 -3.22 18.52
CA PRO A 340 -12.47 -2.98 19.36
C PRO A 340 -11.67 -1.74 18.96
N TYR A 341 -11.71 -1.31 17.68
CA TYR A 341 -11.05 -0.13 17.15
C TYR A 341 -11.83 0.48 15.97
N LEU A 342 -11.52 1.72 15.63
CA LEU A 342 -12.01 2.42 14.44
C LEU A 342 -11.22 2.00 13.20
N ASP A 343 -11.91 1.66 12.10
CA ASP A 343 -11.24 1.40 10.82
C ASP A 343 -10.55 2.67 10.31
N TYR A 344 -9.21 2.62 10.25
CA TYR A 344 -8.43 3.74 9.73
C TYR A 344 -8.08 3.59 8.24
N GLN A 345 -8.17 2.40 7.68
CA GLN A 345 -7.82 2.11 6.28
C GLN A 345 -8.78 2.75 5.29
N MET A 346 -10.07 2.64 5.59
CA MET A 346 -11.10 3.23 4.75
C MET A 346 -11.74 4.46 5.40
N ARG A 347 -11.05 5.07 6.40
CA ARG A 347 -11.54 6.33 6.99
C ARG A 347 -11.67 7.39 5.92
N ASN A 348 -12.73 8.15 5.97
CA ASN A 348 -12.92 9.33 5.12
C ASN A 348 -13.59 10.42 5.91
N VAL A 349 -12.98 11.60 5.88
CA VAL A 349 -13.54 12.85 6.39
C VAL A 349 -13.33 13.92 5.31
N SER A 350 -14.39 14.36 4.69
CA SER A 350 -14.31 15.38 3.63
C SER A 350 -15.17 16.57 3.97
N PHE A 351 -14.57 17.78 3.92
CA PHE A 351 -15.29 19.02 4.15
C PHE A 351 -15.91 19.52 2.83
N LEU A 352 -17.19 19.81 2.86
CA LEU A 352 -17.98 20.24 1.72
C LEU A 352 -18.56 21.63 1.96
N ASN A 353 -18.99 22.31 0.88
CA ASN A 353 -19.68 23.59 0.93
C ASN A 353 -18.93 24.61 1.82
N ASP A 354 -17.63 24.78 1.53
CA ASP A 354 -16.71 25.66 2.28
C ASP A 354 -16.69 25.40 3.79
N GLY A 355 -16.66 24.12 4.16
CA GLY A 355 -16.56 23.69 5.55
C GLY A 355 -17.88 23.67 6.32
N LYS A 356 -19.03 23.92 5.67
CA LYS A 356 -20.34 23.88 6.30
C LYS A 356 -20.90 22.48 6.51
N GLU A 357 -20.33 21.49 5.81
CA GLU A 357 -20.75 20.09 5.89
C GLU A 357 -19.54 19.18 6.00
N ILE A 358 -19.69 18.08 6.71
CA ILE A 358 -18.71 17.01 6.82
C ILE A 358 -19.32 15.73 6.27
N LEU A 359 -18.70 15.17 5.24
CA LEU A 359 -18.92 13.80 4.80
C LEU A 359 -18.02 12.88 5.62
N PHE A 360 -18.63 12.00 6.39
CA PHE A 360 -17.95 11.15 7.36
C PHE A 360 -18.26 9.67 7.13
N ARG A 361 -17.23 8.82 7.05
CA ARG A 361 -17.40 7.38 7.00
C ARG A 361 -17.29 6.76 8.39
N SER A 362 -18.23 5.88 8.72
CA SER A 362 -18.31 5.22 10.03
C SER A 362 -18.76 3.76 9.90
N GLU A 363 -18.26 2.90 10.78
CA GLU A 363 -18.67 1.49 10.93
C GLU A 363 -19.59 1.26 12.14
N ARG A 364 -20.30 2.29 12.60
CA ARG A 364 -21.12 2.26 13.84
C ARG A 364 -22.20 1.18 13.86
N ASN A 365 -22.65 0.71 12.69
CA ASN A 365 -23.64 -0.36 12.55
C ASN A 365 -23.02 -1.71 12.16
N GLY A 366 -21.68 -1.84 12.20
CA GLY A 366 -20.94 -3.05 11.80
C GLY A 366 -20.51 -3.08 10.33
N TRP A 367 -20.90 -2.07 9.55
CA TRP A 367 -20.55 -1.92 8.13
C TRP A 367 -20.11 -0.48 7.87
N GLY A 368 -19.16 -0.31 6.96
CA GLY A 368 -18.67 1.03 6.61
C GLY A 368 -19.68 1.78 5.74
N HIS A 369 -20.20 2.89 6.24
CA HIS A 369 -21.18 3.72 5.55
C HIS A 369 -20.87 5.20 5.67
N TYR A 370 -21.46 6.02 4.77
CA TYR A 370 -21.28 7.46 4.69
C TYR A 370 -22.44 8.22 5.32
N TYR A 371 -22.08 9.24 6.10
CA TYR A 371 -22.96 10.13 6.84
C TYR A 371 -22.59 11.56 6.54
N LEU A 372 -23.60 12.43 6.32
CA LEU A 372 -23.40 13.86 6.12
C LEU A 372 -23.84 14.64 7.34
N TYR A 373 -22.94 15.45 7.88
CA TYR A 373 -23.16 16.27 9.07
C TYR A 373 -23.17 17.76 8.74
N ASP A 374 -23.90 18.55 9.51
CA ASP A 374 -23.80 19.99 9.55
C ASP A 374 -22.71 20.40 10.54
N THR A 375 -21.74 21.20 10.13
CA THR A 375 -20.59 21.57 10.99
C THR A 375 -20.95 22.54 12.09
N ALA A 376 -21.92 23.45 11.86
CA ALA A 376 -22.28 24.47 12.85
C ALA A 376 -22.97 23.85 14.07
N THR A 377 -23.85 22.88 13.82
CA THR A 377 -24.64 22.24 14.88
C THR A 377 -24.08 20.90 15.35
N GLY A 378 -23.24 20.23 14.52
CA GLY A 378 -22.81 18.85 14.76
C GLY A 378 -23.90 17.80 14.49
N ASN A 379 -25.05 18.20 13.94
CA ASN A 379 -26.17 17.30 13.69
C ASN A 379 -25.98 16.48 12.41
N LEU A 380 -26.40 15.21 12.46
CA LEU A 380 -26.52 14.37 11.27
C LEU A 380 -27.61 14.92 10.35
N LYS A 381 -27.25 15.22 9.09
CA LYS A 381 -28.18 15.62 8.03
C LYS A 381 -28.78 14.42 7.33
N ASN A 382 -27.92 13.52 6.83
CA ASN A 382 -28.32 12.35 6.08
C ASN A 382 -27.38 11.16 6.31
N GLN A 383 -27.92 9.95 6.33
CA GLN A 383 -27.18 8.72 6.10
C GLN A 383 -27.26 8.40 4.60
N LEU A 384 -26.12 8.43 3.91
CA LEU A 384 -26.08 8.33 2.43
C LEU A 384 -26.10 6.90 1.94
N THR A 385 -25.54 5.98 2.71
CA THR A 385 -25.48 4.55 2.39
C THR A 385 -25.87 3.71 3.58
N ASP A 386 -26.51 2.56 3.34
CA ASP A 386 -26.99 1.64 4.38
C ASP A 386 -27.05 0.20 3.87
N GLY A 387 -27.03 -0.80 4.75
CA GLY A 387 -27.16 -2.19 4.45
C GLY A 387 -25.99 -3.07 4.94
N THR A 388 -26.02 -4.35 4.58
CA THR A 388 -25.00 -5.36 4.98
C THR A 388 -23.91 -5.49 3.93
N TRP A 389 -23.23 -4.39 3.64
CA TRP A 389 -22.15 -4.25 2.64
C TRP A 389 -21.27 -3.06 3.03
N VAL A 390 -20.13 -2.89 2.37
CA VAL A 390 -19.16 -1.84 2.72
C VAL A 390 -19.12 -0.77 1.65
N ALA A 391 -19.39 0.49 2.03
CA ALA A 391 -19.06 1.67 1.25
C ALA A 391 -17.57 2.01 1.49
N GLY A 392 -16.78 1.87 0.44
CA GLY A 392 -15.33 2.04 0.44
C GLY A 392 -14.88 3.44 0.05
N PRO A 393 -13.68 3.60 -0.56
CA PRO A 393 -13.10 4.89 -0.87
C PRO A 393 -13.97 5.75 -1.80
N VAL A 394 -13.98 7.06 -1.55
CA VAL A 394 -14.57 8.06 -2.45
C VAL A 394 -13.67 8.26 -3.64
N ALA A 395 -14.21 8.09 -4.86
CA ALA A 395 -13.50 8.35 -6.09
C ALA A 395 -13.57 9.86 -6.47
N GLN A 396 -14.75 10.48 -6.29
CA GLN A 396 -14.95 11.91 -6.58
C GLN A 396 -16.21 12.45 -5.89
N ILE A 397 -16.22 13.74 -5.59
CA ILE A 397 -17.39 14.45 -5.10
C ILE A 397 -17.75 15.55 -6.11
N ASP A 398 -18.94 15.50 -6.67
CA ASP A 398 -19.55 16.57 -7.44
C ASP A 398 -20.28 17.50 -6.48
N THR A 399 -19.62 18.58 -6.07
CA THR A 399 -20.19 19.56 -5.12
C THR A 399 -21.33 20.36 -5.72
N VAL A 400 -21.34 20.58 -7.04
CA VAL A 400 -22.39 21.32 -7.76
C VAL A 400 -23.62 20.43 -7.94
N GLY A 401 -23.44 19.21 -8.44
CA GLY A 401 -24.52 18.24 -8.62
C GLY A 401 -24.92 17.54 -7.33
N ARG A 402 -24.26 17.83 -6.21
CA ARG A 402 -24.53 17.26 -4.89
C ARG A 402 -24.49 15.72 -4.92
N LYS A 403 -23.40 15.14 -5.44
CA LYS A 403 -23.23 13.70 -5.60
C LYS A 403 -21.85 13.25 -5.11
N MET A 404 -21.80 12.03 -4.62
CA MET A 404 -20.59 11.30 -4.26
C MET A 404 -20.46 10.07 -5.16
N TYR A 405 -19.29 9.88 -5.75
CA TYR A 405 -18.89 8.67 -6.47
C TYR A 405 -17.92 7.89 -5.58
N PHE A 406 -18.21 6.63 -5.36
CA PHE A 406 -17.43 5.82 -4.41
C PHE A 406 -17.46 4.35 -4.79
N TYR A 407 -16.46 3.61 -4.34
CA TYR A 407 -16.42 2.17 -4.50
C TYR A 407 -17.20 1.46 -3.39
N GLY A 408 -17.88 0.36 -3.73
CA GLY A 408 -18.58 -0.48 -2.77
C GLY A 408 -18.19 -1.95 -2.93
N TYR A 409 -18.29 -2.69 -1.82
CA TYR A 409 -17.86 -4.07 -1.72
C TYR A 409 -18.98 -4.95 -1.18
N GLY A 410 -19.23 -6.08 -1.86
CA GLY A 410 -20.17 -7.10 -1.37
C GLY A 410 -21.65 -6.72 -1.40
N ARG A 411 -22.04 -5.64 -2.11
CA ARG A 411 -23.45 -5.23 -2.25
C ARG A 411 -24.22 -6.04 -3.26
N GLU A 412 -23.62 -6.31 -4.43
CA GLU A 412 -24.31 -6.96 -5.53
C GLU A 412 -24.20 -8.49 -5.43
N LYS A 413 -25.34 -9.17 -5.47
CA LYS A 413 -25.38 -10.64 -5.41
C LYS A 413 -24.73 -11.25 -6.66
N GLY A 414 -23.80 -12.19 -6.43
CA GLY A 414 -23.11 -12.89 -7.53
C GLY A 414 -21.85 -12.19 -8.02
N ILE A 415 -21.53 -11.00 -7.51
CA ILE A 415 -20.26 -10.32 -7.71
C ILE A 415 -19.30 -10.72 -6.58
N ASP A 416 -18.02 -10.92 -6.90
CA ASP A 416 -16.98 -11.17 -5.90
C ASP A 416 -16.91 -9.98 -4.93
N PRO A 417 -17.01 -10.20 -3.60
CA PRO A 417 -17.09 -9.11 -2.63
C PRO A 417 -15.79 -8.29 -2.49
N TYR A 418 -14.71 -8.71 -3.13
CA TYR A 418 -13.44 -7.98 -3.18
C TYR A 418 -13.30 -7.06 -4.39
N TYR A 419 -14.24 -7.12 -5.36
CA TYR A 419 -14.17 -6.28 -6.55
C TYR A 419 -14.61 -4.85 -6.25
N TYR A 420 -13.89 -3.91 -6.84
CA TYR A 420 -14.15 -2.48 -6.76
C TYR A 420 -15.29 -2.14 -7.70
N ILE A 421 -16.49 -1.96 -7.16
CA ILE A 421 -17.71 -1.61 -7.93
C ILE A 421 -18.06 -0.16 -7.66
N LEU A 422 -18.19 0.65 -8.72
CA LEU A 422 -18.47 2.09 -8.59
C LEU A 422 -19.96 2.37 -8.47
N TYR A 423 -20.28 3.23 -7.50
CA TYR A 423 -21.63 3.75 -7.24
C TYR A 423 -21.65 5.27 -7.25
N GLU A 424 -22.83 5.83 -7.54
CA GLU A 424 -23.20 7.24 -7.29
C GLU A 424 -24.18 7.28 -6.11
N ALA A 425 -23.97 8.17 -5.15
CA ALA A 425 -24.92 8.52 -4.09
C ALA A 425 -25.28 10.01 -4.17
N HIS A 426 -26.52 10.36 -3.81
CA HIS A 426 -26.94 11.75 -3.71
C HIS A 426 -26.74 12.26 -2.27
N LEU A 427 -26.04 13.41 -2.08
CA LEU A 427 -25.71 13.93 -0.75
C LEU A 427 -26.94 14.34 0.07
N ASP A 428 -28.03 14.74 -0.60
CA ASP A 428 -29.25 15.26 0.05
C ASP A 428 -30.39 14.24 0.11
N ARG A 429 -30.18 13.00 -0.37
CA ARG A 429 -31.21 11.94 -0.37
C ARG A 429 -30.65 10.68 0.26
N PRO A 430 -31.22 10.24 1.39
CA PRO A 430 -30.79 9.03 2.05
C PRO A 430 -30.86 7.80 1.13
N ASN A 431 -29.82 7.01 1.12
CA ASN A 431 -29.72 5.73 0.40
C ASN A 431 -30.14 5.75 -1.09
N ALA A 432 -30.01 6.91 -1.76
CA ALA A 432 -30.31 7.10 -3.18
C ALA A 432 -29.06 6.71 -4.00
N LEU A 433 -28.90 5.41 -4.27
CA LEU A 433 -27.73 4.81 -4.89
C LEU A 433 -27.98 4.43 -6.33
N ARG A 434 -26.99 4.59 -7.19
CA ARG A 434 -26.95 4.08 -8.56
C ARG A 434 -25.67 3.30 -8.78
N LEU A 435 -25.82 2.06 -9.30
CA LEU A 435 -24.71 1.24 -9.77
C LEU A 435 -24.21 1.76 -11.14
N LEU A 436 -22.91 1.99 -11.28
CA LEU A 436 -22.29 2.52 -12.50
C LEU A 436 -21.44 1.50 -13.25
N THR A 437 -20.89 0.50 -12.56
CA THR A 437 -20.04 -0.55 -13.12
C THR A 437 -20.58 -1.93 -12.72
N PRO A 438 -21.49 -2.52 -13.52
CA PRO A 438 -22.23 -3.73 -13.13
C PRO A 438 -21.49 -5.06 -13.43
N GLU A 439 -20.34 -5.03 -14.08
CA GLU A 439 -19.60 -6.24 -14.47
C GLU A 439 -18.98 -6.91 -13.24
N ASN A 440 -18.95 -8.25 -13.23
CA ASN A 440 -18.30 -9.04 -12.19
C ASN A 440 -16.77 -9.01 -12.37
N ALA A 441 -16.18 -7.85 -12.17
CA ALA A 441 -14.77 -7.55 -12.30
C ALA A 441 -14.39 -6.40 -11.37
N SER A 442 -13.11 -6.21 -11.14
CA SER A 442 -12.60 -5.08 -10.37
C SER A 442 -12.38 -3.89 -11.30
N HIS A 443 -12.96 -2.75 -10.98
CA HIS A 443 -12.95 -1.53 -11.79
C HIS A 443 -11.97 -0.50 -11.27
N GLU A 444 -11.28 0.19 -12.18
CA GLU A 444 -10.54 1.41 -11.90
C GLU A 444 -11.08 2.52 -12.78
N VAL A 445 -11.71 3.51 -12.14
CA VAL A 445 -12.49 4.51 -12.84
C VAL A 445 -11.91 5.90 -12.57
N SER A 446 -11.60 6.60 -13.67
CA SER A 446 -11.30 8.03 -13.66
C SER A 446 -12.55 8.80 -14.11
N ILE A 447 -12.99 9.76 -13.32
CA ILE A 447 -14.21 10.54 -13.56
C ILE A 447 -13.85 11.88 -14.17
N SER A 448 -14.54 12.30 -15.24
CA SER A 448 -14.28 13.57 -15.90
C SER A 448 -14.65 14.78 -15.00
N PRO A 449 -14.02 15.94 -15.20
CA PRO A 449 -14.29 17.14 -14.38
C PRO A 449 -15.78 17.52 -14.27
N SER A 450 -16.54 17.34 -15.35
CA SER A 450 -17.99 17.60 -15.33
C SER A 450 -18.83 16.46 -14.77
N CYS A 451 -18.23 15.34 -14.36
CA CYS A 451 -18.89 14.10 -13.91
C CYS A 451 -19.86 13.48 -14.94
N ARG A 452 -19.68 13.80 -16.24
CA ARG A 452 -20.53 13.27 -17.32
C ARG A 452 -20.00 11.98 -17.92
N TYR A 453 -18.70 11.74 -17.82
CA TYR A 453 -18.02 10.59 -18.40
C TYR A 453 -17.11 9.91 -17.40
N LEU A 454 -17.00 8.60 -17.56
CA LEU A 454 -16.16 7.73 -16.75
C LEU A 454 -15.22 7.00 -17.70
N VAL A 455 -13.93 7.04 -17.46
CA VAL A 455 -12.96 6.17 -18.13
C VAL A 455 -12.71 5.01 -17.21
N ASP A 456 -13.08 3.81 -17.64
CA ASP A 456 -13.11 2.61 -16.80
C ASP A 456 -12.23 1.53 -17.41
N SER A 457 -11.28 1.03 -16.62
CA SER A 457 -10.46 -0.14 -16.92
C SER A 457 -10.80 -1.24 -15.93
N TYR A 458 -11.43 -2.31 -16.39
CA TYR A 458 -11.86 -3.39 -15.50
C TYR A 458 -11.31 -4.76 -15.92
N SER A 459 -10.99 -5.57 -14.92
CA SER A 459 -10.40 -6.89 -15.10
C SER A 459 -10.67 -7.80 -13.90
N THR A 460 -10.40 -9.09 -14.08
CA THR A 460 -10.20 -10.05 -12.98
C THR A 460 -8.75 -10.56 -13.06
N VAL A 461 -8.33 -11.41 -12.14
CA VAL A 461 -6.99 -12.02 -12.22
C VAL A 461 -6.77 -12.85 -13.48
N SER A 462 -7.85 -13.40 -14.06
CA SER A 462 -7.81 -14.25 -15.27
C SER A 462 -8.40 -13.59 -16.51
N GLN A 463 -9.11 -12.46 -16.37
CA GLN A 463 -9.67 -11.72 -17.49
C GLN A 463 -8.77 -10.52 -17.81
N GLU A 464 -8.34 -10.43 -19.07
CA GLU A 464 -7.59 -9.25 -19.58
C GLU A 464 -8.37 -7.95 -19.32
N PRO A 465 -7.67 -6.83 -19.09
CA PRO A 465 -8.30 -5.54 -18.90
C PRO A 465 -9.13 -5.10 -20.12
N VAL A 466 -10.34 -4.64 -19.84
CA VAL A 466 -11.25 -4.02 -20.80
C VAL A 466 -11.30 -2.53 -20.51
N ASN A 467 -10.89 -1.72 -21.50
CA ASN A 467 -10.78 -0.28 -21.37
C ASN A 467 -11.91 0.43 -22.13
N VAL A 468 -12.75 1.15 -21.41
CA VAL A 468 -13.96 1.77 -21.97
C VAL A 468 -14.20 3.19 -21.48
N VAL A 469 -15.02 3.94 -22.23
CA VAL A 469 -15.64 5.17 -21.74
C VAL A 469 -17.12 4.89 -21.48
N ARG A 470 -17.60 5.28 -20.30
CA ARG A 470 -19.01 5.24 -19.93
C ARG A 470 -19.60 6.66 -19.85
N ASN A 471 -20.88 6.78 -20.07
CA ASN A 471 -21.60 7.99 -19.72
C ASN A 471 -21.93 8.04 -18.22
N ARG A 472 -22.44 9.16 -17.73
CA ARG A 472 -22.80 9.39 -16.32
C ARG A 472 -23.78 8.36 -15.71
N ASN A 473 -24.45 7.56 -16.54
CA ASN A 473 -25.38 6.51 -16.09
C ASN A 473 -24.73 5.12 -16.07
N GLY A 474 -23.41 5.02 -16.31
CA GLY A 474 -22.67 3.77 -16.34
C GLY A 474 -22.70 3.03 -17.69
N LYS A 475 -23.47 3.52 -18.70
CA LYS A 475 -23.55 2.87 -20.01
C LYS A 475 -22.26 3.08 -20.80
N VAL A 476 -21.65 1.98 -21.29
CA VAL A 476 -20.50 2.04 -22.20
C VAL A 476 -20.89 2.76 -23.49
N ILE A 477 -20.09 3.72 -23.91
CA ILE A 477 -20.28 4.52 -25.12
C ILE A 477 -19.12 4.40 -26.13
N MET A 478 -17.94 3.98 -25.66
CA MET A 478 -16.75 3.75 -26.50
C MET A 478 -15.90 2.65 -25.86
N THR A 479 -15.23 1.87 -26.71
CA THR A 479 -14.10 1.02 -26.33
C THR A 479 -12.82 1.75 -26.69
N LEU A 480 -11.79 1.67 -25.83
CA LEU A 480 -10.51 2.37 -26.04
C LEU A 480 -9.45 1.40 -26.57
N GLU A 481 -8.64 0.80 -25.71
CA GLU A 481 -7.52 -0.04 -26.09
C GLU A 481 -7.72 -1.50 -25.64
N LYS A 482 -7.11 -2.40 -26.39
CA LYS A 482 -6.91 -3.79 -26.00
C LYS A 482 -5.43 -4.01 -25.70
N PRO A 483 -5.07 -4.65 -24.58
CA PRO A 483 -3.69 -5.01 -24.29
C PRO A 483 -3.06 -5.89 -25.37
N ASP A 484 -1.76 -5.70 -25.63
CA ASP A 484 -0.98 -6.55 -26.53
C ASP A 484 -0.24 -7.64 -25.74
N LEU A 485 -0.95 -8.70 -25.37
CA LEU A 485 -0.44 -9.77 -24.51
C LEU A 485 0.10 -11.00 -25.26
N GLN A 486 0.02 -11.01 -26.59
CA GLN A 486 0.48 -12.13 -27.39
C GLN A 486 1.94 -12.56 -27.05
N PRO A 487 2.91 -11.65 -26.91
CA PRO A 487 4.28 -12.03 -26.55
C PRO A 487 4.39 -12.69 -25.16
N VAL A 488 3.53 -12.33 -24.22
CA VAL A 488 3.48 -12.93 -22.87
C VAL A 488 2.98 -14.37 -22.96
N TYR A 489 1.93 -14.61 -23.75
CA TYR A 489 1.37 -15.96 -23.97
C TYR A 489 2.34 -16.85 -24.75
N GLU A 490 3.08 -16.33 -25.72
CA GLU A 490 4.12 -17.05 -26.46
C GLU A 490 5.28 -17.52 -25.57
N MET A 491 5.50 -16.86 -24.44
CA MET A 491 6.46 -17.31 -23.43
C MET A 491 5.92 -18.46 -22.57
N GLY A 492 4.64 -18.79 -22.70
CA GLY A 492 3.95 -19.84 -21.93
C GLY A 492 3.28 -19.33 -20.66
N TRP A 493 3.25 -18.02 -20.41
CA TRP A 493 2.56 -17.45 -19.26
C TRP A 493 1.05 -17.81 -19.28
N LYS A 494 0.53 -18.16 -18.11
CA LYS A 494 -0.89 -18.44 -17.90
C LYS A 494 -1.40 -17.54 -16.77
N ALA A 495 -2.59 -16.98 -16.98
CA ALA A 495 -3.24 -16.20 -15.94
C ALA A 495 -3.56 -17.08 -14.72
N PRO A 496 -3.41 -16.54 -13.50
CA PRO A 496 -3.82 -17.27 -12.30
C PRO A 496 -5.33 -17.42 -12.22
N GLU A 497 -5.77 -18.37 -11.39
CA GLU A 497 -7.19 -18.73 -11.25
C GLU A 497 -7.74 -18.26 -9.91
N ARG A 498 -8.91 -17.59 -9.94
CA ARG A 498 -9.66 -17.24 -8.73
C ARG A 498 -10.35 -18.47 -8.17
N PHE A 499 -10.28 -18.68 -6.85
CA PHE A 499 -11.02 -19.76 -6.19
C PHE A 499 -11.75 -19.26 -4.93
N LYS A 500 -12.67 -20.08 -4.45
CA LYS A 500 -13.41 -19.87 -3.20
C LYS A 500 -13.43 -21.16 -2.38
N VAL A 501 -13.19 -21.02 -1.08
CA VAL A 501 -13.22 -22.08 -0.07
C VAL A 501 -13.93 -21.60 1.19
N LYS A 502 -14.17 -22.48 2.15
CA LYS A 502 -14.68 -22.11 3.47
C LYS A 502 -13.54 -21.87 4.45
N ALA A 503 -13.73 -20.93 5.36
CA ALA A 503 -12.89 -20.79 6.54
C ALA A 503 -13.01 -22.01 7.46
N ALA A 504 -12.16 -22.11 8.46
CA ALA A 504 -12.18 -23.22 9.42
C ALA A 504 -13.46 -23.32 10.26
N ASP A 505 -14.33 -22.27 10.24
CA ASP A 505 -15.68 -22.32 10.82
C ASP A 505 -16.71 -23.09 9.97
N GLY A 506 -16.34 -23.49 8.74
CA GLY A 506 -17.20 -24.16 7.77
C GLY A 506 -18.29 -23.30 7.14
N VAL A 507 -18.38 -22.02 7.48
CA VAL A 507 -19.47 -21.10 7.09
C VAL A 507 -18.96 -19.94 6.26
N THR A 508 -17.92 -19.23 6.72
CA THR A 508 -17.39 -18.01 6.08
C THR A 508 -16.71 -18.34 4.76
N ASP A 509 -17.09 -17.66 3.69
CA ASP A 509 -16.42 -17.77 2.40
C ASP A 509 -15.08 -17.03 2.43
N LEU A 510 -14.02 -17.72 2.05
CA LEU A 510 -12.69 -17.15 1.77
C LEU A 510 -12.41 -17.20 0.29
N TYR A 511 -11.73 -16.19 -0.21
CA TYR A 511 -11.39 -16.06 -1.63
C TYR A 511 -9.87 -16.09 -1.78
N GLY A 512 -9.40 -16.73 -2.84
CA GLY A 512 -7.98 -16.88 -3.09
C GLY A 512 -7.65 -16.90 -4.57
N VAL A 513 -6.35 -16.94 -4.87
CA VAL A 513 -5.80 -17.01 -6.21
C VAL A 513 -4.79 -18.16 -6.27
N MET A 514 -4.78 -18.90 -7.36
CA MET A 514 -3.92 -20.06 -7.60
C MET A 514 -3.09 -19.83 -8.86
N TRP A 515 -1.77 -19.98 -8.74
CA TRP A 515 -0.81 -20.00 -9.84
C TRP A 515 -0.38 -21.43 -10.13
N LYS A 516 -0.29 -21.75 -11.42
CA LYS A 516 0.13 -23.06 -11.92
C LYS A 516 1.38 -22.89 -12.80
N PRO A 517 2.24 -23.89 -12.94
CA PRO A 517 3.34 -23.85 -13.88
C PRO A 517 2.87 -23.61 -15.33
N ALA A 518 3.71 -23.01 -16.17
CA ALA A 518 3.42 -22.85 -17.59
C ALA A 518 3.27 -24.22 -18.31
N ASP A 519 4.05 -25.21 -17.89
CA ASP A 519 4.01 -26.60 -18.34
C ASP A 519 3.07 -27.50 -17.51
N PHE A 520 2.09 -26.90 -16.82
CA PHE A 520 1.13 -27.62 -15.98
C PHE A 520 0.43 -28.76 -16.75
N ASP A 521 0.44 -29.93 -16.13
CA ASP A 521 -0.19 -31.17 -16.61
C ASP A 521 -1.11 -31.71 -15.51
N SER A 522 -2.41 -31.72 -15.76
CA SER A 522 -3.42 -32.16 -14.77
C SER A 522 -3.35 -33.64 -14.38
N THR A 523 -2.54 -34.43 -15.09
CA THR A 523 -2.29 -35.87 -14.78
C THR A 523 -1.16 -36.07 -13.78
N LYS A 524 -0.37 -35.02 -13.50
CA LYS A 524 0.70 -35.00 -12.51
C LYS A 524 0.20 -34.45 -11.18
N VAL A 525 0.98 -34.73 -10.13
CA VAL A 525 0.70 -34.26 -8.78
C VAL A 525 1.79 -33.28 -8.34
N TYR A 526 1.40 -32.15 -7.78
CA TYR A 526 2.26 -31.03 -7.43
C TYR A 526 2.19 -30.73 -5.93
N PRO A 527 3.31 -30.45 -5.26
CA PRO A 527 3.28 -29.84 -3.94
C PRO A 527 2.57 -28.47 -3.99
N ILE A 528 1.99 -28.06 -2.86
CA ILE A 528 1.31 -26.77 -2.72
C ILE A 528 2.08 -25.83 -1.78
N ILE A 529 2.19 -24.56 -2.16
CA ILE A 529 2.81 -23.52 -1.34
C ILE A 529 1.83 -22.37 -1.14
N SER A 530 1.59 -21.99 0.13
CA SER A 530 0.77 -20.83 0.49
C SER A 530 1.66 -19.60 0.71
N ASN A 531 1.40 -18.53 -0.05
CA ASN A 531 1.94 -17.20 0.20
C ASN A 531 0.98 -16.45 1.10
N VAL A 532 1.42 -16.05 2.30
CA VAL A 532 0.57 -15.51 3.33
C VAL A 532 0.97 -14.12 3.78
N TYR A 533 -0.03 -13.28 4.02
CA TYR A 533 0.10 -12.02 4.74
C TYR A 533 -1.16 -11.77 5.56
N PRO A 534 -1.21 -12.22 6.82
CA PRO A 534 -2.36 -11.97 7.68
C PRO A 534 -2.27 -10.55 8.21
N GLY A 535 -2.97 -9.64 7.59
CA GLY A 535 -3.11 -8.29 8.11
C GLY A 535 -4.46 -8.14 8.80
N PRO A 536 -4.62 -7.24 9.77
CA PRO A 536 -5.94 -6.88 10.26
C PRO A 536 -6.66 -5.88 9.34
N PHE A 537 -5.96 -5.39 8.32
CA PHE A 537 -6.42 -4.33 7.42
C PHE A 537 -6.14 -4.64 5.96
N PHE A 538 -5.43 -5.72 5.67
CA PHE A 538 -4.98 -6.04 4.33
C PHE A 538 -4.96 -7.56 4.11
N GLU A 539 -5.42 -8.00 2.94
CA GLU A 539 -5.26 -9.36 2.43
C GLU A 539 -4.51 -9.31 1.12
N TYR A 540 -3.42 -10.05 1.04
CA TYR A 540 -2.61 -10.14 -0.18
C TYR A 540 -3.28 -11.09 -1.20
N VAL A 541 -4.51 -10.75 -1.63
CA VAL A 541 -5.28 -11.52 -2.60
C VAL A 541 -5.56 -10.63 -3.82
N PRO A 542 -4.87 -10.84 -4.95
CA PRO A 542 -5.08 -10.05 -6.14
C PRO A 542 -6.52 -10.11 -6.64
N THR A 543 -7.03 -8.98 -7.14
CA THR A 543 -8.39 -8.86 -7.69
C THR A 543 -8.41 -8.43 -9.15
N ARG A 544 -7.24 -8.01 -9.69
CA ARG A 544 -7.08 -7.48 -11.04
C ARG A 544 -6.04 -8.26 -11.82
N PHE A 545 -6.08 -8.13 -13.13
CA PHE A 545 -5.10 -8.70 -14.03
C PHE A 545 -3.73 -8.06 -13.82
N THR A 546 -2.71 -8.90 -13.70
CA THR A 546 -1.30 -8.50 -13.73
C THR A 546 -0.47 -9.61 -14.35
N ILE A 547 0.46 -9.26 -15.22
CA ILE A 547 1.45 -10.18 -15.77
C ILE A 547 2.67 -10.28 -14.87
N ASN A 548 2.89 -9.27 -14.02
CA ASN A 548 4.01 -9.15 -13.11
C ASN A 548 3.54 -9.36 -11.67
N ASP A 549 3.47 -10.62 -11.26
CA ASP A 549 3.33 -11.01 -9.84
C ASP A 549 4.67 -11.56 -9.38
N VAL A 550 5.39 -10.74 -8.66
CA VAL A 550 6.83 -10.84 -8.42
C VAL A 550 7.31 -12.24 -8.01
N TYR A 551 6.66 -12.89 -7.03
CA TYR A 551 7.16 -14.17 -6.50
C TYR A 551 6.30 -15.37 -6.86
N ASN A 552 4.97 -15.24 -6.84
CA ASN A 552 4.07 -16.40 -6.99
C ASN A 552 4.16 -17.03 -8.37
N THR A 553 4.17 -16.21 -9.42
CA THR A 553 4.31 -16.70 -10.80
C THR A 553 5.61 -17.47 -10.98
N ARG A 554 6.74 -16.92 -10.51
CA ARG A 554 8.07 -17.52 -10.66
C ARG A 554 8.23 -18.80 -9.84
N LEU A 555 7.76 -18.78 -8.59
CA LEU A 555 7.80 -19.96 -7.73
C LEU A 555 6.99 -21.12 -8.28
N ALA A 556 5.84 -20.83 -8.91
CA ALA A 556 5.03 -21.87 -9.57
C ALA A 556 5.80 -22.57 -10.70
N GLN A 557 6.67 -21.86 -11.44
CA GLN A 557 7.42 -22.44 -12.55
C GLN A 557 8.39 -23.53 -12.14
N LEU A 558 8.78 -23.59 -10.86
CA LEU A 558 9.63 -24.68 -10.35
C LEU A 558 8.89 -26.03 -10.31
N GLY A 559 7.56 -26.05 -10.47
CA GLY A 559 6.73 -27.25 -10.39
C GLY A 559 5.88 -27.31 -9.13
N PHE A 560 5.41 -26.15 -8.66
CA PHE A 560 4.51 -26.03 -7.51
C PHE A 560 3.14 -25.46 -7.91
N ILE A 561 2.12 -25.83 -7.17
CA ILE A 561 0.89 -25.04 -7.09
C ILE A 561 1.14 -23.98 -6.02
N VAL A 562 1.04 -22.70 -6.39
CA VAL A 562 1.19 -21.59 -5.44
C VAL A 562 -0.16 -20.94 -5.22
N ILE A 563 -0.51 -20.67 -3.98
CA ILE A 563 -1.77 -20.01 -3.64
C ILE A 563 -1.55 -18.79 -2.74
N THR A 564 -2.50 -17.88 -2.79
CA THR A 564 -2.76 -16.93 -1.70
C THR A 564 -4.25 -16.99 -1.38
N VAL A 565 -4.61 -16.92 -0.13
CA VAL A 565 -6.00 -16.96 0.33
C VAL A 565 -6.22 -15.94 1.44
N GLY A 566 -7.38 -15.28 1.41
CA GLY A 566 -7.81 -14.40 2.49
C GLY A 566 -8.11 -15.16 3.77
N HIS A 567 -7.96 -14.50 4.89
CA HIS A 567 -8.23 -15.05 6.22
C HIS A 567 -9.23 -14.16 6.94
N ARG A 568 -10.09 -14.74 7.78
CA ARG A 568 -10.90 -13.92 8.69
C ARG A 568 -9.95 -13.04 9.52
N GLY A 569 -10.29 -11.77 9.70
CA GLY A 569 -9.40 -10.78 10.31
C GLY A 569 -8.55 -9.99 9.31
N GLY A 570 -8.62 -10.28 8.02
CA GLY A 570 -7.75 -9.70 6.98
C GLY A 570 -8.14 -8.29 6.54
N THR A 571 -9.32 -8.07 5.98
CA THR A 571 -9.66 -6.80 5.31
C THR A 571 -10.94 -6.17 5.81
N PRO A 572 -11.01 -4.82 5.92
CA PRO A 572 -12.25 -4.11 6.24
C PRO A 572 -13.31 -4.14 5.09
N MET A 573 -12.95 -4.55 3.88
CA MET A 573 -13.90 -4.72 2.75
C MET A 573 -15.03 -5.71 3.03
N ARG A 574 -14.87 -6.57 4.04
CA ARG A 574 -15.82 -7.60 4.44
C ARG A 574 -16.64 -7.21 5.69
N GLY A 575 -16.52 -5.96 6.13
CA GLY A 575 -17.19 -5.41 7.31
C GLY A 575 -16.46 -5.70 8.63
N LYS A 576 -16.95 -5.06 9.68
CA LYS A 576 -16.28 -5.01 10.98
C LYS A 576 -16.05 -6.39 11.61
N ALA A 577 -17.08 -7.23 11.66
CA ALA A 577 -16.97 -8.56 12.27
C ALA A 577 -15.89 -9.42 11.62
N TYR A 578 -15.66 -9.23 10.31
CA TYR A 578 -14.62 -9.94 9.57
C TYR A 578 -13.23 -9.39 9.92
N HIS A 579 -12.98 -8.09 9.77
CA HIS A 579 -11.62 -7.56 9.93
C HIS A 579 -11.13 -7.50 11.39
N THR A 580 -12.05 -7.50 12.36
CA THR A 580 -11.70 -7.52 13.79
C THR A 580 -11.60 -8.93 14.38
N TYR A 581 -11.83 -9.98 13.57
CA TYR A 581 -11.87 -11.37 14.04
C TYR A 581 -10.58 -11.80 14.75
N GLY A 582 -9.42 -11.33 14.28
CA GLY A 582 -8.11 -11.62 14.86
C GLY A 582 -7.71 -10.78 16.07
N TYR A 583 -8.53 -9.83 16.52
CA TYR A 583 -8.17 -8.96 17.64
C TYR A 583 -7.84 -9.76 18.90
N ASN A 584 -6.73 -9.47 19.55
CA ASN A 584 -6.12 -10.22 20.65
C ASN A 584 -5.59 -11.63 20.30
N ASN A 585 -5.67 -12.07 19.05
CA ASN A 585 -5.24 -13.41 18.63
C ASN A 585 -4.50 -13.41 17.29
N MET A 586 -3.76 -12.37 16.98
CA MET A 586 -3.16 -12.15 15.66
C MET A 586 -2.12 -13.20 15.24
N ARG A 587 -1.54 -13.98 16.16
CA ARG A 587 -0.65 -15.08 15.83
C ARG A 587 -1.41 -16.31 15.30
N ASP A 588 -2.49 -16.67 15.98
CA ASP A 588 -3.07 -18.01 15.81
C ASP A 588 -4.35 -18.02 14.95
N TYR A 589 -5.05 -16.88 14.81
CA TYR A 589 -6.35 -16.82 14.12
C TYR A 589 -6.33 -17.24 12.63
N PRO A 590 -5.27 -16.93 11.84
CA PRO A 590 -5.29 -17.23 10.40
C PRO A 590 -4.83 -18.68 10.09
N LEU A 591 -4.15 -19.33 11.04
CA LEU A 591 -3.48 -20.61 10.79
C LEU A 591 -4.44 -21.73 10.42
N ALA A 592 -5.58 -21.80 11.11
CA ALA A 592 -6.61 -22.79 10.84
C ALA A 592 -7.31 -22.54 9.50
N ASP A 593 -7.54 -21.28 9.12
CA ASP A 593 -8.17 -20.91 7.86
C ASP A 593 -7.28 -21.28 6.67
N ASP A 594 -5.97 -21.03 6.73
CA ASP A 594 -5.01 -21.39 5.69
C ASP A 594 -4.91 -22.91 5.52
N LYS A 595 -4.72 -23.64 6.62
CA LYS A 595 -4.68 -25.09 6.61
C LYS A 595 -5.95 -25.71 6.00
N TYR A 596 -7.12 -25.26 6.44
CA TYR A 596 -8.41 -25.77 5.97
C TYR A 596 -8.66 -25.42 4.50
N ALA A 597 -8.19 -24.26 4.03
CA ALA A 597 -8.24 -23.88 2.62
C ALA A 597 -7.42 -24.85 1.75
N ILE A 598 -6.20 -25.18 2.16
CA ILE A 598 -5.33 -26.14 1.45
C ILE A 598 -5.98 -27.53 1.41
N GLU A 599 -6.52 -28.03 2.52
CA GLU A 599 -7.20 -29.32 2.59
C GLU A 599 -8.40 -29.38 1.63
N GLN A 600 -9.22 -28.32 1.55
CA GLN A 600 -10.34 -28.24 0.62
C GLN A 600 -9.89 -28.21 -0.85
N LEU A 601 -8.80 -27.50 -1.15
CA LEU A 601 -8.25 -27.45 -2.50
C LEU A 601 -7.71 -28.81 -2.93
N ALA A 602 -6.98 -29.52 -2.06
CA ALA A 602 -6.50 -30.87 -2.33
C ALA A 602 -7.64 -31.88 -2.50
N ALA A 603 -8.69 -31.78 -1.71
CA ALA A 603 -9.89 -32.61 -1.90
C ALA A 603 -10.63 -32.33 -3.21
N ARG A 604 -10.56 -31.09 -3.73
CA ARG A 604 -11.20 -30.66 -5.00
C ARG A 604 -10.36 -30.99 -6.22
N TYR A 605 -9.03 -30.89 -6.11
CA TYR A 605 -8.10 -30.98 -7.23
C TYR A 605 -7.10 -32.13 -7.03
N PRO A 606 -7.26 -33.27 -7.73
CA PRO A 606 -6.38 -34.44 -7.57
C PRO A 606 -4.91 -34.17 -7.89
N PHE A 607 -4.59 -33.08 -8.57
CA PHE A 607 -3.22 -32.69 -8.89
C PHE A 607 -2.51 -31.99 -7.72
N ILE A 608 -3.12 -31.77 -6.56
CA ILE A 608 -2.50 -31.15 -5.37
C ILE A 608 -2.10 -32.24 -4.36
N ASP A 609 -0.83 -32.27 -3.98
CA ASP A 609 -0.29 -33.14 -2.93
C ASP A 609 -0.32 -32.44 -1.56
N ALA A 610 -1.36 -32.70 -0.77
CA ALA A 610 -1.48 -32.16 0.58
C ALA A 610 -0.51 -32.76 1.61
N THR A 611 0.33 -33.73 1.22
CA THR A 611 1.42 -34.27 2.07
C THR A 611 2.71 -33.46 1.91
N LYS A 612 2.78 -32.54 0.95
CA LYS A 612 3.93 -31.71 0.60
C LYS A 612 3.53 -30.25 0.57
N VAL A 613 3.36 -29.67 1.74
CA VAL A 613 2.85 -28.29 1.92
C VAL A 613 3.98 -27.36 2.33
N GLY A 614 4.13 -26.27 1.57
CA GLY A 614 5.00 -25.16 1.90
C GLY A 614 4.20 -23.92 2.31
N ILE A 615 4.86 -23.00 3.02
CA ILE A 615 4.31 -21.70 3.39
C ILE A 615 5.42 -20.65 3.37
N TYR A 616 5.12 -19.45 2.87
CA TYR A 616 6.06 -18.33 2.97
C TYR A 616 5.35 -16.99 3.11
N GLY A 617 6.09 -16.02 3.66
CA GLY A 617 5.63 -14.65 3.73
C GLY A 617 6.68 -13.70 4.30
N HIS A 618 6.43 -12.42 4.11
CA HIS A 618 7.26 -11.33 4.57
C HIS A 618 6.55 -10.54 5.68
N SER A 619 7.30 -9.96 6.64
CA SER A 619 6.72 -9.13 7.71
C SER A 619 5.66 -9.89 8.52
N GLY A 620 4.41 -9.43 8.56
CA GLY A 620 3.29 -10.18 9.13
C GLY A 620 3.14 -11.59 8.55
N GLY A 621 3.45 -11.77 7.25
CA GLY A 621 3.51 -13.09 6.60
C GLY A 621 4.65 -13.96 7.12
N GLY A 622 5.81 -13.38 7.43
CA GLY A 622 6.91 -14.07 8.10
C GLY A 622 6.54 -14.51 9.52
N PHE A 623 5.83 -13.65 10.25
CA PHE A 623 5.26 -13.99 11.56
C PHE A 623 4.33 -15.21 11.47
N MET A 624 3.40 -15.20 10.51
CA MET A 624 2.47 -16.32 10.28
C MET A 624 3.18 -17.59 9.81
N SER A 625 4.12 -17.51 8.87
CA SER A 625 4.82 -18.68 8.32
C SER A 625 5.59 -19.44 9.40
N ALA A 626 6.30 -18.74 10.27
CA ALA A 626 6.98 -19.35 11.41
C ALA A 626 6.00 -19.92 12.44
N ALA A 627 4.89 -19.24 12.71
CA ALA A 627 3.83 -19.74 13.60
C ALA A 627 3.17 -21.02 13.04
N ALA A 628 2.91 -21.05 11.74
CA ALA A 628 2.24 -22.16 11.06
C ALA A 628 3.05 -23.46 11.14
N ILE A 629 4.32 -23.43 10.77
CA ILE A 629 5.16 -24.64 10.80
C ILE A 629 5.43 -25.13 12.24
N CYS A 630 5.42 -24.23 13.21
CA CYS A 630 5.54 -24.61 14.62
C CYS A 630 4.21 -25.12 15.22
N THR A 631 3.07 -24.66 14.72
CA THR A 631 1.74 -25.07 15.21
C THR A 631 1.28 -26.38 14.57
N TYR A 632 1.53 -26.55 13.28
CA TYR A 632 1.18 -27.73 12.50
C TYR A 632 2.39 -28.38 11.84
N PRO A 633 3.38 -28.89 12.64
CA PRO A 633 4.67 -29.38 12.14
C PRO A 633 4.57 -30.68 11.32
N ASP A 634 3.42 -31.35 11.34
CA ASP A 634 3.12 -32.54 10.52
C ASP A 634 2.33 -32.19 9.24
N PHE A 635 1.90 -30.94 9.09
CA PHE A 635 1.18 -30.47 7.91
C PHE A 635 2.08 -29.61 7.00
N TYR A 636 2.80 -28.62 7.56
CA TYR A 636 3.76 -27.82 6.81
C TYR A 636 5.13 -28.47 6.82
N SER A 637 5.62 -28.86 5.64
CA SER A 637 6.93 -29.50 5.47
C SER A 637 8.06 -28.51 5.26
N ALA A 638 7.75 -27.29 4.81
CA ALA A 638 8.71 -26.23 4.56
C ALA A 638 8.11 -24.85 4.82
N ALA A 639 8.86 -23.96 5.48
CA ALA A 639 8.46 -22.58 5.69
C ALA A 639 9.61 -21.61 5.40
N VAL A 640 9.30 -20.48 4.76
CA VAL A 640 10.21 -19.34 4.61
C VAL A 640 9.60 -18.15 5.32
N SER A 641 10.28 -17.64 6.33
CA SER A 641 9.85 -16.50 7.13
C SER A 641 10.84 -15.36 6.98
N SER A 642 10.43 -14.27 6.34
CA SER A 642 11.28 -13.11 6.14
C SER A 642 10.78 -11.90 6.93
N ALA A 643 11.70 -11.23 7.65
CA ALA A 643 11.48 -10.01 8.43
C ALA A 643 10.23 -10.06 9.34
N GLY A 644 9.96 -11.23 9.97
CA GLY A 644 8.76 -11.45 10.76
C GLY A 644 8.78 -10.76 12.14
N ASN A 645 7.67 -10.15 12.54
CA ASN A 645 7.49 -9.53 13.86
C ASN A 645 7.17 -10.58 14.94
N HIS A 646 8.11 -11.49 15.18
CA HIS A 646 7.96 -12.66 16.06
C HIS A 646 7.70 -12.33 17.53
N GLU A 647 8.04 -11.09 17.97
CA GLU A 647 7.88 -10.61 19.34
C GLU A 647 7.21 -9.23 19.34
N ASN A 648 5.90 -9.19 19.50
CA ASN A 648 5.12 -7.97 19.35
C ASN A 648 5.28 -6.94 20.48
N ARG A 649 5.93 -7.30 21.61
CA ARG A 649 6.31 -6.36 22.68
C ARG A 649 7.50 -5.47 22.31
N ILE A 650 8.21 -5.80 21.21
CA ILE A 650 9.27 -4.99 20.64
C ILE A 650 8.95 -4.55 19.21
N TYR A 651 7.66 -4.39 18.91
CA TYR A 651 7.16 -3.92 17.63
C TYR A 651 6.37 -2.62 17.79
N ASN A 652 6.11 -1.95 16.69
CA ASN A 652 5.50 -0.62 16.63
C ASN A 652 4.20 -0.51 17.45
N LYS A 653 4.15 0.45 18.37
CA LYS A 653 3.01 0.72 19.26
C LYS A 653 1.70 0.90 18.48
N GLY A 654 1.70 1.82 17.51
CA GLY A 654 0.50 2.16 16.77
C GLY A 654 -0.11 0.95 16.07
N PHE A 655 0.73 0.09 15.48
CA PHE A 655 0.26 -1.12 14.81
C PHE A 655 -0.28 -2.16 15.81
N VAL A 656 0.51 -2.46 16.87
CA VAL A 656 0.16 -3.53 17.81
C VAL A 656 -1.02 -3.15 18.70
N GLU A 657 -1.02 -1.95 19.26
CA GLU A 657 -2.06 -1.55 20.23
C GLU A 657 -3.41 -1.37 19.56
N ILE A 658 -3.43 -0.91 18.30
CA ILE A 658 -4.68 -0.71 17.55
C ILE A 658 -5.23 -2.05 17.05
N HIS A 659 -4.41 -2.86 16.39
CA HIS A 659 -4.89 -4.01 15.62
C HIS A 659 -4.73 -5.35 16.34
N TYR A 660 -3.59 -5.53 17.04
CA TYR A 660 -3.32 -6.79 17.73
C TYR A 660 -4.03 -6.83 19.09
N GLY A 661 -4.26 -5.67 19.67
CA GLY A 661 -4.95 -5.51 20.93
C GLY A 661 -4.04 -5.49 22.15
N VAL A 662 -4.45 -4.65 23.11
CA VAL A 662 -3.81 -4.51 24.42
C VAL A 662 -4.84 -4.52 25.52
N ASP A 663 -4.40 -4.96 26.71
CA ASP A 663 -5.14 -4.74 27.94
C ASP A 663 -4.80 -3.36 28.48
N GLU A 664 -5.78 -2.49 28.58
CA GLU A 664 -5.66 -1.20 29.26
C GLU A 664 -6.09 -1.35 30.71
N LYS A 665 -5.17 -1.06 31.63
CA LYS A 665 -5.45 -1.03 33.07
C LYS A 665 -5.37 0.41 33.56
N VAL A 666 -6.50 0.95 34.02
CA VAL A 666 -6.60 2.27 34.64
C VAL A 666 -6.54 2.15 36.14
N THR A 667 -5.56 2.78 36.77
CA THR A 667 -5.45 2.87 38.23
C THR A 667 -5.72 4.30 38.65
N THR A 668 -6.77 4.51 39.47
CA THR A 668 -7.09 5.82 40.04
C THR A 668 -6.53 5.91 41.45
N THR A 669 -5.73 6.93 41.70
CA THR A 669 -5.19 7.25 43.02
C THR A 669 -5.70 8.63 43.47
N LYS A 670 -5.89 8.81 44.75
CA LYS A 670 -6.21 10.11 45.37
C LYS A 670 -5.03 10.56 46.19
N ASP A 671 -4.64 11.79 46.07
CA ASP A 671 -3.61 12.40 46.91
C ASP A 671 -4.20 12.78 48.30
N SER A 672 -3.35 13.32 49.17
CA SER A 672 -3.73 13.77 50.51
C SER A 672 -4.75 14.93 50.51
N LEU A 673 -4.95 15.60 49.39
CA LEU A 673 -5.93 16.68 49.19
C LEU A 673 -7.20 16.18 48.50
N GLY A 674 -7.29 14.87 48.21
CA GLY A 674 -8.44 14.27 47.56
C GLY A 674 -8.47 14.44 46.03
N VAL A 675 -7.39 14.95 45.43
CA VAL A 675 -7.27 15.12 43.97
C VAL A 675 -7.04 13.75 43.33
N GLU A 676 -7.93 13.38 42.43
CA GLU A 676 -7.81 12.13 41.69
C GLU A 676 -6.78 12.24 40.56
N SER A 677 -5.87 11.27 40.48
CA SER A 677 -4.95 11.06 39.36
C SER A 677 -5.17 9.66 38.78
N LYS A 678 -5.08 9.54 37.49
CA LYS A 678 -5.19 8.27 36.74
C LYS A 678 -3.88 7.91 36.09
N THR A 679 -3.45 6.68 36.28
CA THR A 679 -2.34 6.09 35.54
C THR A 679 -2.85 4.99 34.63
N TYR A 680 -2.24 4.87 33.45
CA TYR A 680 -2.63 3.93 32.41
C TYR A 680 -1.46 2.99 32.15
N ASP A 681 -1.72 1.69 32.22
CA ASP A 681 -0.76 0.65 31.85
C ASP A 681 -1.36 -0.17 30.71
N TYR A 682 -0.54 -0.47 29.69
CA TYR A 682 -0.95 -1.22 28.51
C TYR A 682 -0.10 -2.49 28.39
N SER A 683 -0.74 -3.65 28.24
CA SER A 683 -0.05 -4.92 28.06
C SER A 683 -0.48 -5.65 26.79
N VAL A 684 0.50 -6.07 26.00
CA VAL A 684 0.29 -6.77 24.72
C VAL A 684 -0.21 -8.19 24.97
N ARG A 685 -1.34 -8.56 24.37
CA ARG A 685 -1.95 -9.89 24.49
C ARG A 685 -1.41 -10.91 23.48
N VAL A 686 -0.98 -10.45 22.30
CA VAL A 686 -0.54 -11.36 21.25
C VAL A 686 0.72 -12.11 21.68
N ARG A 687 0.60 -13.44 21.66
CA ARG A 687 1.66 -14.34 22.08
C ARG A 687 2.79 -14.37 21.07
N PRO A 688 4.07 -14.40 21.51
CA PRO A 688 5.22 -14.44 20.63
C PRO A 688 5.43 -15.84 20.02
N ASN A 689 6.12 -15.89 18.87
CA ASN A 689 6.45 -17.17 18.22
C ASN A 689 7.44 -18.02 19.01
N GLN A 690 8.27 -17.42 19.85
CA GLN A 690 9.23 -18.10 20.73
C GLN A 690 8.59 -19.21 21.58
N GLU A 691 7.33 -19.03 21.98
CA GLU A 691 6.60 -20.03 22.77
C GLU A 691 6.32 -21.31 22.00
N LEU A 692 6.32 -21.24 20.66
CA LEU A 692 6.06 -22.36 19.76
C LEU A 692 7.34 -23.15 19.38
N ALA A 693 8.53 -22.61 19.67
CA ALA A 693 9.81 -23.17 19.21
C ALA A 693 9.99 -24.66 19.55
N LYS A 694 9.54 -25.08 20.74
CA LYS A 694 9.62 -26.49 21.17
C LYS A 694 8.82 -27.47 20.29
N ASN A 695 7.76 -27.00 19.64
CA ASN A 695 6.88 -27.81 18.80
C ASN A 695 7.41 -27.97 17.37
N TYR A 696 8.31 -27.08 16.95
CA TYR A 696 8.91 -27.12 15.62
C TYR A 696 9.68 -28.41 15.38
N LYS A 697 9.60 -28.99 14.17
CA LYS A 697 10.29 -30.22 13.80
C LYS A 697 11.42 -29.99 12.80
N HIS A 698 11.13 -29.41 11.64
CA HIS A 698 12.10 -29.22 10.55
C HIS A 698 11.56 -28.22 9.49
N GLY A 699 12.46 -27.77 8.58
CA GLY A 699 12.07 -27.07 7.36
C GLY A 699 11.82 -25.56 7.50
N LEU A 700 12.40 -24.89 8.48
CA LEU A 700 12.29 -23.43 8.64
C LEU A 700 13.53 -22.71 8.11
N LEU A 701 13.30 -21.74 7.23
CA LEU A 701 14.30 -20.81 6.71
C LEU A 701 13.92 -19.38 7.11
N LEU A 702 14.82 -18.71 7.82
CA LEU A 702 14.63 -17.37 8.36
C LEU A 702 15.47 -16.34 7.59
N PHE A 703 14.88 -15.15 7.33
CA PHE A 703 15.59 -13.98 6.81
C PHE A 703 15.28 -12.73 7.63
N THR A 704 16.27 -11.84 7.75
CA THR A 704 16.09 -10.50 8.31
C THR A 704 17.04 -9.50 7.64
N GLY A 705 16.63 -8.25 7.48
CA GLY A 705 17.52 -7.16 7.09
C GLY A 705 18.36 -6.69 8.29
N ALA A 706 19.67 -6.48 8.10
CA ALA A 706 20.55 -6.06 9.21
C ALA A 706 20.23 -4.65 9.76
N ILE A 707 19.69 -3.80 8.91
CA ILE A 707 19.37 -2.39 9.23
C ILE A 707 17.86 -2.12 9.17
N ASP A 708 17.04 -3.14 9.44
CA ASP A 708 15.59 -3.02 9.48
C ASP A 708 15.14 -2.26 10.75
N GLN A 709 14.60 -1.05 10.56
CA GLN A 709 14.04 -0.22 11.62
C GLN A 709 12.52 -0.44 11.79
N THR A 710 11.85 -1.05 10.82
CA THR A 710 10.41 -1.36 10.87
C THR A 710 10.15 -2.59 11.73
N VAL A 711 10.81 -3.71 11.41
CA VAL A 711 10.82 -4.93 12.22
C VAL A 711 12.25 -5.19 12.66
N ASN A 712 12.65 -4.59 13.78
CA ASN A 712 14.02 -4.68 14.27
C ASN A 712 14.51 -6.14 14.27
N PRO A 713 15.75 -6.43 13.79
CA PRO A 713 16.32 -7.79 13.72
C PRO A 713 16.23 -8.60 15.01
N ALA A 714 16.12 -7.91 16.16
CA ALA A 714 15.88 -8.55 17.45
C ALA A 714 14.62 -9.46 17.47
N ASN A 715 13.62 -9.17 16.61
CA ASN A 715 12.45 -10.04 16.47
C ASN A 715 12.84 -11.45 16.01
N THR A 716 13.61 -11.54 14.93
CA THR A 716 14.11 -12.83 14.41
C THR A 716 15.12 -13.45 15.35
N LEU A 717 16.06 -12.69 15.91
CA LEU A 717 17.09 -13.19 16.83
C LEU A 717 16.50 -13.80 18.11
N ARG A 718 15.40 -13.25 18.65
CA ARG A 718 14.71 -13.84 19.80
C ARG A 718 14.05 -15.18 19.46
N LEU A 719 13.51 -15.34 18.25
CA LEU A 719 12.99 -16.63 17.79
C LEU A 719 14.15 -17.64 17.63
N VAL A 720 15.25 -17.20 17.05
CA VAL A 720 16.48 -18.02 16.90
C VAL A 720 16.99 -18.51 18.26
N ASP A 721 17.09 -17.65 19.27
CA ASP A 721 17.48 -18.04 20.64
C ASP A 721 16.54 -19.12 21.22
N ALA A 722 15.23 -18.96 20.99
CA ALA A 722 14.24 -19.94 21.45
C ALA A 722 14.37 -21.30 20.73
N LEU A 723 14.67 -21.29 19.43
CA LEU A 723 14.90 -22.50 18.63
C LEU A 723 16.19 -23.22 19.09
N ILE A 724 17.28 -22.47 19.32
CA ILE A 724 18.54 -23.00 19.85
C ILE A 724 18.32 -23.65 21.25
N LYS A 725 17.61 -22.96 22.14
CA LYS A 725 17.28 -23.51 23.50
C LYS A 725 16.38 -24.74 23.43
N ALA A 726 15.62 -24.90 22.36
CA ALA A 726 14.80 -26.08 22.12
C ALA A 726 15.52 -27.19 21.33
N ASP A 727 16.83 -27.05 21.06
CA ASP A 727 17.65 -27.95 20.27
C ASP A 727 17.05 -28.26 18.89
N LYS A 728 16.74 -27.20 18.12
CA LYS A 728 16.12 -27.28 16.81
C LYS A 728 17.09 -26.89 15.70
N ASP A 729 17.04 -27.64 14.58
CA ASP A 729 17.81 -27.36 13.35
C ASP A 729 17.02 -26.49 12.40
N PHE A 730 17.60 -25.34 11.97
CA PHE A 730 16.99 -24.37 11.07
C PHE A 730 18.05 -23.59 10.30
N ASP A 731 17.67 -22.99 9.18
CA ASP A 731 18.54 -22.10 8.40
C ASP A 731 18.17 -20.62 8.66
N MET A 732 19.19 -19.74 8.71
CA MET A 732 18.99 -18.29 8.86
C MET A 732 19.98 -17.49 8.01
N PHE A 733 19.49 -16.39 7.40
CA PHE A 733 20.31 -15.38 6.72
C PHE A 733 20.01 -13.98 7.22
N VAL A 734 21.08 -13.22 7.46
CA VAL A 734 21.00 -11.77 7.69
C VAL A 734 21.48 -11.09 6.42
N LEU A 735 20.66 -10.18 5.88
CA LEU A 735 20.96 -9.41 4.66
C LEU A 735 21.57 -8.06 5.04
N PRO A 736 22.90 -7.86 4.88
CA PRO A 736 23.59 -6.73 5.50
C PRO A 736 23.20 -5.35 5.01
N LYS A 737 22.74 -5.23 3.74
CA LYS A 737 22.34 -3.96 3.11
C LYS A 737 20.85 -3.65 3.26
N CYS A 738 20.06 -4.60 3.75
CA CYS A 738 18.60 -4.49 3.69
C CYS A 738 18.01 -3.85 4.94
N THR A 739 17.06 -2.95 4.69
CA THR A 739 16.06 -2.48 5.63
C THR A 739 14.93 -3.50 5.73
N HIS A 740 13.66 -3.04 5.88
CA HIS A 740 12.51 -3.95 5.91
C HIS A 740 12.25 -4.63 4.56
N GLY A 741 12.51 -3.97 3.44
CA GLY A 741 12.44 -4.53 2.10
C GLY A 741 13.78 -5.14 1.66
N PHE A 742 13.71 -6.15 0.77
CA PHE A 742 14.87 -6.71 0.10
C PHE A 742 14.91 -6.20 -1.33
N PHE A 743 16.09 -5.85 -1.82
CA PHE A 743 16.24 -5.25 -3.14
C PHE A 743 17.58 -5.62 -3.79
N GLY A 744 17.63 -5.53 -5.12
CA GLY A 744 18.81 -5.80 -5.91
C GLY A 744 19.38 -7.20 -5.72
N GLU A 745 20.68 -7.30 -5.48
CA GLU A 745 21.38 -8.58 -5.26
C GLU A 745 20.83 -9.36 -4.06
N SER A 746 20.41 -8.65 -3.00
CA SER A 746 19.87 -9.27 -1.80
C SER A 746 18.50 -9.90 -2.05
N GLU A 747 17.68 -9.29 -2.89
CA GLU A 747 16.39 -9.84 -3.31
C GLU A 747 16.57 -11.08 -4.17
N SER A 748 17.46 -11.04 -5.16
CA SER A 748 17.80 -12.21 -6.00
C SER A 748 18.35 -13.37 -5.15
N PHE A 749 19.22 -13.07 -4.17
CA PHE A 749 19.73 -14.07 -3.23
C PHE A 749 18.59 -14.70 -2.40
N PHE A 750 17.70 -13.86 -1.84
CA PHE A 750 16.53 -14.31 -1.07
C PHE A 750 15.65 -15.26 -1.91
N GLU A 751 15.32 -14.84 -3.14
CA GLU A 751 14.46 -15.62 -4.02
C GLU A 751 15.06 -16.97 -4.40
N HIS A 752 16.32 -17.01 -4.82
CA HIS A 752 17.02 -18.27 -5.15
C HIS A 752 17.16 -19.19 -3.94
N LYS A 753 17.41 -18.65 -2.74
CA LYS A 753 17.45 -19.47 -1.51
C LYS A 753 16.09 -20.05 -1.16
N MET A 754 15.01 -19.27 -1.34
CA MET A 754 13.63 -19.75 -1.16
C MET A 754 13.31 -20.86 -2.17
N TRP A 755 13.65 -20.70 -3.45
CA TRP A 755 13.44 -21.74 -4.47
C TRP A 755 14.12 -23.06 -4.11
N ARG A 756 15.38 -23.00 -3.73
CA ARG A 756 16.16 -24.19 -3.33
C ARG A 756 15.61 -24.84 -2.07
N HIS A 757 15.18 -24.03 -1.11
CA HIS A 757 14.59 -24.54 0.13
C HIS A 757 13.34 -25.38 -0.15
N PHE A 758 12.41 -24.86 -0.95
CA PHE A 758 11.20 -25.59 -1.33
C PHE A 758 11.49 -26.78 -2.24
N ALA A 759 12.39 -26.65 -3.21
CA ALA A 759 12.76 -27.78 -4.10
C ALA A 759 13.35 -28.93 -3.29
N ARG A 760 14.28 -28.66 -2.36
CA ARG A 760 14.90 -29.65 -1.50
C ARG A 760 13.89 -30.41 -0.63
N LEU A 761 12.98 -29.67 0.00
CA LEU A 761 12.08 -30.24 1.00
C LEU A 761 10.78 -30.82 0.41
N LEU A 762 10.24 -30.21 -0.64
CA LEU A 762 8.97 -30.63 -1.21
C LEU A 762 9.11 -31.53 -2.46
N LEU A 763 10.17 -31.35 -3.26
CA LEU A 763 10.45 -32.19 -4.44
C LEU A 763 11.57 -33.21 -4.18
N HIS A 764 12.25 -33.12 -3.03
CA HIS A 764 13.46 -33.88 -2.71
C HIS A 764 14.57 -33.68 -3.76
N ASP A 765 14.59 -32.52 -4.39
CA ASP A 765 15.56 -32.15 -5.42
C ASP A 765 16.74 -31.40 -4.80
N ASN A 766 17.91 -32.05 -4.79
CA ASN A 766 19.17 -31.48 -4.33
C ASN A 766 20.12 -31.14 -5.49
N SER A 767 19.63 -31.19 -6.74
CA SER A 767 20.45 -30.97 -7.94
C SER A 767 20.70 -29.50 -8.27
N ALA A 768 20.06 -28.58 -7.53
CA ALA A 768 20.23 -27.16 -7.79
C ALA A 768 21.68 -26.72 -7.64
N ASP A 769 22.21 -26.07 -8.64
CA ASP A 769 23.47 -25.36 -8.55
C ASP A 769 23.36 -24.29 -7.44
N CYS A 770 24.44 -24.18 -6.65
CA CYS A 770 24.50 -23.27 -5.52
C CYS A 770 24.83 -21.85 -5.94
N ASP A 771 25.37 -21.70 -7.15
CA ASP A 771 25.83 -20.40 -7.61
C ASP A 771 24.64 -19.56 -8.07
N ILE A 772 24.52 -18.40 -7.46
CA ILE A 772 23.56 -17.38 -7.87
C ILE A 772 24.25 -16.61 -8.97
N ASP A 773 23.82 -16.83 -10.22
CA ASP A 773 24.28 -16.03 -11.34
C ASP A 773 23.60 -14.66 -11.24
N LEU A 774 24.29 -13.73 -10.56
CA LEU A 774 23.85 -12.36 -10.43
C LEU A 774 23.99 -11.70 -11.81
N ASN A 775 22.85 -11.41 -12.43
CA ASN A 775 22.85 -10.71 -13.70
C ASN A 775 23.47 -9.32 -13.51
N LYS A 776 24.70 -9.14 -14.02
CA LYS A 776 25.49 -7.90 -13.89
C LYS A 776 24.80 -6.65 -14.45
N ASP A 777 23.76 -6.82 -15.26
CA ASP A 777 22.98 -5.72 -15.82
C ASP A 777 21.98 -5.11 -14.84
N MET A 778 21.56 -5.84 -13.80
CA MET A 778 20.74 -5.28 -12.70
C MET A 778 21.53 -4.29 -11.83
N ILE A 779 22.85 -4.43 -11.76
CA ILE A 779 23.73 -3.53 -10.98
C ILE A 779 23.77 -2.10 -11.57
N LYS A 780 23.44 -1.95 -12.86
CA LYS A 780 23.43 -0.63 -13.52
C LYS A 780 22.24 0.23 -13.14
N ASP A 781 21.14 -0.35 -12.68
CA ASP A 781 19.93 0.41 -12.34
C ASP A 781 19.96 1.02 -10.93
N GLU A 782 20.72 0.44 -9.99
CA GLU A 782 20.93 1.02 -8.64
C GLU A 782 21.68 2.36 -8.67
N ARG A 783 22.39 2.69 -9.74
CA ARG A 783 23.10 3.98 -9.89
C ARG A 783 22.23 5.09 -10.48
N ARG A 784 20.95 4.83 -10.75
CA ARG A 784 19.99 5.78 -11.36
C ARG A 784 18.81 6.13 -10.46
N ARG A 785 18.80 5.64 -9.21
CA ARG A 785 17.78 6.01 -8.21
C ARG A 785 18.35 6.90 -7.12
#